data_c18c28f15183e7b6e51664f6320eba70
#
_entry.id   c18c28f15183e7b6e51664f6320eba70
#
_cell.length_a   1.000
_cell.length_b   1.000
_cell.length_c   1.000
_cell.angle_alpha   90.00
_cell.angle_beta   90.00
_cell.angle_gamma   90.00
#
_symmetry.space_group_name_H-M   'P 1'
#
loop_
_entity.id
_entity.type
_entity.pdbx_description
1 polymer ?
#
loop_
_entity_poly.entity_id
_entity_poly.type
_entity_poly.pdbx_seq_one_letter_code
_entity_poly.pdbx_strand_id
1 'polypeptide(L)'
;MPKKKHNQDEPHQIDLEETFDLEALEEDNFADGDGTAGDFDEERPSAEALDFEEDEDEGIAAEDDILTDTEQPVKSESRKKRGSTKAKKARAGSTSSRILGTYNPPVPQPITQTLEHNYMPYAMSVILSRAIPEIDGFKPSHRKLLYTMYKMKLLDGPRTKSANVVGQTMKLNPHGDQAIYATMVRLTRGYDALLQPYVDSKGNFGKVTSRDMRFAASRYTEVKLDAICNEIFKDIDKNTVDFVDNYDGRMKEPTLLPTVFPNVLVSANRGIAVGMASNICSFNLREVCQGVIEYLKDPAFDISNIFTGPDFPTGGYLLYDERQMSEIYRTGQGSFKLRAKYRYDKSENLIEIYEIPYTTTVEAILEKIVDLVKLGRVKEISDLRDETDLSGLKIALELKRGVDPDALMAKLYRYTPCEDSFACNFNLLIDGRPAVTGVKGILGAWLRFRKDCIRRRLNYDLVKLTDKLHLLYGLKAVVMDIDRAIRIIRETDEDSHVVPNLMSAFYIDELQANYVADIKLRHLNREYVLERLTETKTLEEQIEKLQKTLENEKEIDKIIITEQQQIIKKYGKDRQTEVVHLNEVRVHEEKSVIDAFPLKLFLTEHGYLKKVSLASLRMASSHKLKDEDRIVQALDGTNGDDILFFTDKCQVYKFKAHELDEHKASTLGHYVYNLIETEPDEKVLYIVNTSDYEGEMVFAFENGKVAKVPLKSYETKTYRKKLIKAYSDESRPVGIFFAREGGELFLVRRAGADAYTALTFDLGLVAQKASKNTVGVQCVRLKKGSHVDYAMMTEPGSDVVAAYRVSSVPASGKVLDPMTLLGIREKLEVPLEEA
;
A
#
# COMPACT_ATOMS: atom_id res chain seq x y z
N MET A 1 -40.97 31.37 -51.81
CA MET A 1 -41.62 32.61 -51.28
C MET A 1 -41.53 32.56 -49.79
N PRO A 2 -41.28 33.67 -49.05
CA PRO A 2 -39.90 33.89 -48.60
C PRO A 2 -39.66 33.55 -47.15
N LYS A 3 -38.36 33.23 -46.86
CA LYS A 3 -37.78 32.94 -45.59
C LYS A 3 -37.85 34.12 -44.61
N LYS A 4 -38.41 33.96 -43.43
CA LYS A 4 -38.19 34.84 -42.30
C LYS A 4 -36.95 34.45 -41.52
N LYS A 5 -35.99 35.34 -41.45
CA LYS A 5 -34.84 35.28 -40.56
C LYS A 5 -35.33 35.63 -39.13
N HIS A 6 -34.97 34.76 -38.18
CA HIS A 6 -34.99 35.10 -36.77
C HIS A 6 -33.54 35.38 -36.33
N ASN A 7 -33.28 36.62 -35.98
CA ASN A 7 -32.11 36.96 -35.18
C ASN A 7 -32.36 36.45 -33.75
N GLN A 8 -31.42 35.68 -33.25
CA GLN A 8 -31.26 35.48 -31.82
C GLN A 8 -29.93 36.14 -31.45
N ASP A 9 -30.02 37.14 -30.58
CA ASP A 9 -28.91 37.80 -29.95
C ASP A 9 -28.25 36.83 -28.98
N GLU A 10 -27.02 36.39 -29.28
CA GLU A 10 -26.13 35.73 -28.34
C GLU A 10 -25.40 36.85 -27.56
N PRO A 11 -25.24 36.71 -26.23
CA PRO A 11 -24.45 37.68 -25.47
C PRO A 11 -22.96 37.44 -25.76
N HIS A 12 -22.31 38.51 -26.18
CA HIS A 12 -20.85 38.56 -26.36
C HIS A 12 -20.15 38.18 -25.07
N GLN A 13 -19.46 37.06 -25.10
CA GLN A 13 -18.48 36.65 -24.14
C GLN A 13 -17.25 37.52 -24.34
N ILE A 14 -16.97 38.42 -23.39
CA ILE A 14 -15.76 39.22 -23.39
C ILE A 14 -14.60 38.31 -23.00
N ASP A 15 -13.75 37.98 -23.96
CA ASP A 15 -12.46 37.32 -23.76
C ASP A 15 -11.55 38.23 -22.91
N LEU A 16 -11.26 37.80 -21.70
CA LEU A 16 -10.32 38.44 -20.76
C LEU A 16 -8.86 38.01 -21.00
N GLU A 17 -8.51 37.65 -22.23
CA GLU A 17 -7.12 37.31 -22.62
C GLU A 17 -6.48 38.38 -23.52
N GLU A 18 -6.56 39.62 -23.16
CA GLU A 18 -5.57 40.62 -23.62
C GLU A 18 -4.46 40.72 -22.56
N THR A 19 -3.41 39.97 -22.81
CA THR A 19 -2.12 40.04 -22.14
C THR A 19 -1.58 41.47 -22.18
N PHE A 20 -1.55 42.11 -21.02
CA PHE A 20 -0.75 43.29 -20.86
C PHE A 20 0.71 42.89 -20.72
N ASP A 21 1.52 43.22 -21.69
CA ASP A 21 3.00 43.18 -21.64
C ASP A 21 3.47 44.07 -20.48
N LEU A 22 3.78 43.45 -19.37
CA LEU A 22 4.49 44.03 -18.22
C LEU A 22 6.00 43.77 -18.28
N GLU A 23 6.53 43.53 -19.50
CA GLU A 23 7.99 43.29 -19.72
C GLU A 23 8.84 44.54 -19.85
N ALA A 24 8.35 45.70 -19.42
CA ALA A 24 9.11 46.95 -19.59
C ALA A 24 9.71 47.57 -18.31
N LEU A 25 9.88 46.78 -17.23
CA LEU A 25 10.47 47.37 -16.00
C LEU A 25 11.47 46.47 -15.22
N GLU A 26 12.10 45.48 -15.87
CA GLU A 26 13.26 44.79 -15.25
C GLU A 26 14.26 44.34 -16.30
N GLU A 27 14.86 45.27 -17.04
CA GLU A 27 16.15 45.07 -17.75
C GLU A 27 17.06 46.25 -17.39
N ASP A 28 17.78 46.08 -16.30
CA ASP A 28 19.10 46.68 -16.16
C ASP A 28 19.91 45.88 -15.12
N ASN A 29 21.06 45.42 -15.58
CA ASN A 29 22.21 44.79 -14.93
C ASN A 29 22.39 43.30 -15.19
N PHE A 30 23.09 43.06 -16.31
CA PHE A 30 24.31 42.25 -16.35
C PHE A 30 24.95 42.43 -17.74
N ALA A 31 25.94 43.29 -17.74
CA ALA A 31 26.81 43.50 -18.92
C ALA A 31 28.10 42.65 -18.81
N ASP A 32 28.48 42.13 -19.96
CA ASP A 32 29.80 41.90 -20.49
C ASP A 32 30.79 40.97 -19.77
N GLY A 33 31.08 39.87 -20.47
CA GLY A 33 32.29 39.07 -20.34
C GLY A 33 32.57 38.35 -21.65
N ASP A 34 33.24 39.07 -22.57
CA ASP A 34 33.76 38.61 -23.89
C ASP A 34 34.82 37.50 -23.70
N GLY A 35 34.83 36.49 -24.57
CA GLY A 35 35.91 35.49 -24.51
C GLY A 35 35.83 34.38 -25.57
N THR A 36 36.07 34.70 -26.82
CA THR A 36 36.79 33.92 -27.88
C THR A 36 36.54 32.41 -28.03
N ALA A 37 36.11 32.09 -29.22
CA ALA A 37 36.12 30.78 -29.90
C ALA A 37 37.53 30.17 -29.96
N GLY A 38 37.63 28.88 -29.74
CA GLY A 38 38.76 28.04 -30.04
C GLY A 38 38.29 26.70 -30.56
N ASP A 39 38.45 26.48 -31.83
CA ASP A 39 38.37 25.19 -32.53
C ASP A 39 39.30 24.17 -31.90
N PHE A 40 38.83 22.95 -31.67
CA PHE A 40 39.68 21.75 -31.68
C PHE A 40 38.96 20.55 -32.27
N ASP A 41 39.71 19.97 -33.22
CA ASP A 41 39.38 18.87 -34.09
C ASP A 41 39.01 17.54 -33.45
N GLU A 42 38.36 16.73 -34.27
CA GLU A 42 38.03 15.32 -34.17
C GLU A 42 39.26 14.42 -33.92
N GLU A 43 39.19 13.52 -32.96
CA GLU A 43 39.76 12.18 -33.04
C GLU A 43 38.90 11.15 -32.31
N ARG A 44 38.41 10.15 -33.07
CA ARG A 44 37.82 8.92 -32.57
C ARG A 44 38.91 7.93 -32.20
N PRO A 45 38.72 7.16 -31.15
CA PRO A 45 39.21 5.79 -31.09
C PRO A 45 38.10 4.74 -31.03
N SER A 46 38.44 3.64 -31.70
CA SER A 46 37.73 2.40 -31.95
C SER A 46 37.24 1.64 -30.72
N ALA A 47 36.16 0.87 -30.99
CA ALA A 47 35.56 -0.11 -30.09
C ALA A 47 36.54 -1.25 -29.73
N GLU A 48 36.68 -1.51 -28.46
CA GLU A 48 37.08 -2.82 -27.92
C GLU A 48 35.99 -3.30 -26.96
N ALA A 49 35.54 -4.53 -27.27
CA ALA A 49 34.59 -5.27 -26.47
C ALA A 49 35.23 -5.69 -25.14
N LEU A 50 34.53 -5.45 -24.04
CA LEU A 50 34.83 -6.08 -22.76
C LEU A 50 33.61 -6.87 -22.33
N ASP A 51 33.80 -8.19 -22.29
CA ASP A 51 32.93 -9.19 -21.71
C ASP A 51 32.69 -8.85 -20.22
N PHE A 52 31.45 -8.81 -19.84
CA PHE A 52 31.08 -8.81 -18.44
C PHE A 52 30.39 -10.13 -18.12
N GLU A 53 31.01 -10.87 -17.24
CA GLU A 53 30.46 -12.06 -16.58
C GLU A 53 29.16 -11.71 -15.84
N GLU A 54 28.18 -12.60 -16.03
CA GLU A 54 26.88 -12.56 -15.34
C GLU A 54 27.08 -13.03 -13.91
N ASP A 55 26.97 -12.12 -12.95
CA ASP A 55 26.71 -12.48 -11.55
C ASP A 55 25.19 -12.48 -11.32
N GLU A 56 24.68 -13.65 -10.97
CA GLU A 56 23.30 -13.87 -10.53
C GLU A 56 23.06 -13.12 -9.20
N ASP A 57 22.22 -12.09 -9.23
CA ASP A 57 21.78 -11.40 -8.04
C ASP A 57 20.29 -11.61 -7.79
N GLU A 58 20.03 -12.16 -6.61
CA GLU A 58 18.70 -12.52 -6.10
C GLU A 58 17.77 -11.31 -6.01
N GLY A 59 16.49 -11.57 -6.29
CA GLY A 59 15.42 -10.58 -6.31
C GLY A 59 15.22 -9.86 -4.98
N ILE A 60 15.36 -8.54 -5.02
CA ILE A 60 14.96 -7.66 -3.93
C ILE A 60 13.61 -7.03 -4.27
N ALA A 61 12.60 -7.39 -3.47
CA ALA A 61 11.34 -6.68 -3.39
C ALA A 61 11.61 -5.22 -3.06
N ALA A 62 10.90 -4.30 -3.73
CA ALA A 62 11.05 -2.88 -3.49
C ALA A 62 10.53 -2.50 -2.09
N GLU A 63 11.37 -2.68 -1.10
CA GLU A 63 11.25 -2.00 0.19
C GLU A 63 11.97 -0.66 0.07
N ASP A 64 11.32 0.41 0.53
CA ASP A 64 11.92 1.73 0.61
C ASP A 64 13.13 1.67 1.56
N ASP A 65 14.33 1.67 0.97
CA ASP A 65 15.58 1.61 1.71
C ASP A 65 15.73 2.80 2.67
N ILE A 66 15.81 2.46 3.94
CA ILE A 66 16.32 3.34 4.99
C ILE A 66 17.84 3.42 4.78
N LEU A 67 18.31 4.48 4.13
CA LEU A 67 19.72 4.80 4.05
C LEU A 67 20.21 5.26 5.43
N THR A 68 20.86 4.37 6.14
CA THR A 68 21.77 4.75 7.23
C THR A 68 23.10 5.12 6.59
N ASP A 69 23.46 6.40 6.62
CA ASP A 69 24.81 6.89 6.35
C ASP A 69 25.77 6.30 7.38
N THR A 70 26.52 5.28 6.96
CA THR A 70 27.76 4.91 7.62
C THR A 70 28.91 5.21 6.66
N GLU A 71 29.59 6.31 6.91
CA GLU A 71 30.85 6.63 6.26
C GLU A 71 31.87 5.50 6.46
N GLN A 72 32.29 4.85 5.37
CA GLN A 72 33.50 4.04 5.35
C GLN A 72 34.65 4.84 4.73
N PRO A 73 35.85 4.81 5.30
CA PRO A 73 36.96 5.63 4.84
C PRO A 73 37.60 5.05 3.58
N VAL A 74 37.72 5.91 2.59
CA VAL A 74 38.43 5.67 1.33
C VAL A 74 39.90 5.32 1.59
N LYS A 75 40.35 4.14 1.18
CA LYS A 75 41.77 3.78 1.11
C LYS A 75 42.40 4.45 -0.11
N SER A 76 43.25 5.44 0.11
CA SER A 76 44.12 5.98 -0.91
C SER A 76 45.35 5.08 -1.10
N GLU A 77 45.51 4.53 -2.31
CA GLU A 77 46.77 3.88 -2.73
C GLU A 77 47.82 4.91 -3.05
N SER A 78 48.96 4.80 -2.33
CA SER A 78 50.12 5.63 -2.54
C SER A 78 51.03 5.09 -3.64
N ARG A 79 51.30 5.92 -4.66
CA ARG A 79 52.34 5.71 -5.69
C ARG A 79 53.73 5.85 -5.08
N LYS A 80 54.56 4.81 -5.19
CA LYS A 80 55.98 4.81 -4.88
C LYS A 80 56.77 5.74 -5.78
N LYS A 81 57.51 6.69 -5.23
CA LYS A 81 58.72 7.24 -5.88
C LYS A 81 59.93 7.03 -4.99
N ARG A 82 60.98 6.45 -5.58
CA ARG A 82 62.32 6.27 -5.00
C ARG A 82 63.07 7.61 -4.86
N GLY A 83 63.81 7.77 -3.80
CA GLY A 83 64.80 8.80 -3.68
C GLY A 83 65.50 8.78 -2.31
N SER A 84 66.79 8.50 -2.29
CA SER A 84 67.67 8.20 -1.18
C SER A 84 68.00 9.41 -0.28
N THR A 85 68.39 9.12 0.93
CA THR A 85 69.53 9.48 1.77
C THR A 85 69.25 10.20 3.08
N LYS A 86 69.84 9.50 4.09
CA LYS A 86 70.50 9.95 5.32
C LYS A 86 69.71 10.45 6.54
N ALA A 87 69.99 9.69 7.52
CA ALA A 87 69.64 9.74 8.91
C ALA A 87 69.85 11.08 9.67
N LYS A 88 68.90 11.37 10.57
CA LYS A 88 69.22 11.89 11.88
C LYS A 88 68.21 11.40 12.91
N LYS A 89 68.73 10.77 13.96
CA LYS A 89 68.02 10.40 15.19
C LYS A 89 67.45 11.64 15.87
N ALA A 90 66.23 11.63 16.23
CA ALA A 90 65.62 12.39 17.30
C ALA A 90 64.30 11.78 17.79
N ARG A 91 64.31 11.32 19.00
CA ARG A 91 63.26 11.18 20.00
C ARG A 91 61.87 10.73 19.57
N ALA A 92 61.51 9.51 19.97
CA ALA A 92 60.17 9.02 20.14
C ALA A 92 59.38 9.94 21.10
N GLY A 93 58.45 10.69 20.53
CA GLY A 93 57.36 11.33 21.22
C GLY A 93 56.08 10.76 20.64
N SER A 94 55.33 10.06 21.43
CA SER A 94 54.07 9.45 21.12
C SER A 94 53.07 10.51 20.64
N THR A 95 52.84 10.54 19.33
CA THR A 95 51.82 11.40 18.70
C THR A 95 50.52 10.68 18.37
N SER A 96 50.34 9.44 18.89
CA SER A 96 49.11 8.68 18.67
C SER A 96 47.97 8.98 19.66
N SER A 97 48.22 9.80 20.69
CA SER A 97 47.21 10.13 21.72
C SER A 97 46.44 11.45 21.47
N ARG A 98 46.69 12.14 20.32
CA ARG A 98 46.03 13.43 20.03
C ARG A 98 44.96 13.34 18.94
N ILE A 99 44.74 12.15 18.33
CA ILE A 99 43.74 11.95 17.27
C ILE A 99 42.50 11.22 17.79
N LEU A 100 42.61 10.50 18.89
CA LEU A 100 41.48 10.01 19.66
C LEU A 100 41.06 11.14 20.59
N GLY A 101 39.94 11.77 20.27
CA GLY A 101 39.29 12.76 21.13
C GLY A 101 39.22 12.26 22.56
N THR A 102 39.30 13.15 23.49
CA THR A 102 39.15 12.86 24.93
C THR A 102 37.95 11.94 25.11
N TYR A 103 38.20 10.71 25.60
CA TYR A 103 37.14 9.78 25.96
C TYR A 103 36.27 10.43 27.04
N ASN A 104 35.18 11.01 26.68
CA ASN A 104 34.18 11.42 27.62
C ASN A 104 33.42 10.19 28.10
N PRO A 105 33.39 9.96 29.43
CA PRO A 105 32.59 8.84 29.94
C PRO A 105 31.13 8.97 29.48
N PRO A 106 30.46 7.85 29.14
CA PRO A 106 29.07 7.89 28.75
C PRO A 106 28.23 8.53 29.86
N VAL A 107 27.46 9.54 29.49
CA VAL A 107 26.55 10.19 30.43
C VAL A 107 25.23 9.38 30.40
N PRO A 108 24.78 8.88 31.57
CA PRO A 108 23.49 8.18 31.63
C PRO A 108 22.34 9.15 31.28
N GLN A 109 21.61 8.82 30.25
CA GLN A 109 20.45 9.58 29.79
C GLN A 109 19.20 8.71 29.91
N PRO A 110 18.12 9.17 30.55
CA PRO A 110 16.82 8.48 30.53
C PRO A 110 16.33 8.23 29.12
N ILE A 111 15.78 7.04 28.87
CA ILE A 111 15.20 6.69 27.56
C ILE A 111 14.13 7.69 27.10
N THR A 112 13.36 8.25 28.03
CA THR A 112 12.37 9.29 27.76
C THR A 112 12.98 10.54 27.13
N GLN A 113 14.12 11.01 27.64
CA GLN A 113 14.83 12.16 27.06
C GLN A 113 15.35 11.85 25.65
N THR A 114 15.86 10.63 25.43
CA THR A 114 16.30 10.19 24.09
C THR A 114 15.13 10.16 23.12
N LEU A 115 13.98 9.66 23.56
CA LEU A 115 12.77 9.66 22.75
C LEU A 115 12.29 11.09 22.43
N GLU A 116 12.24 11.97 23.41
CA GLU A 116 11.79 13.35 23.22
C GLU A 116 12.72 14.19 22.34
N HIS A 117 14.03 14.11 22.57
CA HIS A 117 14.99 15.00 21.91
C HIS A 117 15.52 14.45 20.57
N ASN A 118 15.55 13.14 20.37
CA ASN A 118 16.12 12.54 19.17
C ASN A 118 15.05 11.85 18.30
N TYR A 119 14.24 10.94 18.90
CA TYR A 119 13.31 10.13 18.13
C TYR A 119 12.07 10.91 17.70
N MET A 120 11.49 11.71 18.58
CA MET A 120 10.30 12.50 18.23
C MET A 120 10.55 13.52 17.11
N PRO A 121 11.64 14.32 17.10
CA PRO A 121 11.95 15.20 15.99
C PRO A 121 12.16 14.44 14.67
N TYR A 122 12.81 13.28 14.70
CA TYR A 122 12.97 12.41 13.54
C TYR A 122 11.61 11.90 13.05
N ALA A 123 10.79 11.34 13.93
CA ALA A 123 9.44 10.86 13.59
C ALA A 123 8.59 11.97 12.99
N MET A 124 8.58 13.16 13.60
CA MET A 124 7.86 14.35 13.11
C MET A 124 8.34 14.77 11.72
N SER A 125 9.66 14.79 11.50
CA SER A 125 10.23 15.12 10.18
C SER A 125 9.80 14.12 9.11
N VAL A 126 9.83 12.80 9.39
CA VAL A 126 9.37 11.78 8.44
C VAL A 126 7.87 11.90 8.15
N ILE A 127 7.06 12.20 9.15
CA ILE A 127 5.61 12.38 8.99
C ILE A 127 5.30 13.62 8.15
N LEU A 128 5.78 14.78 8.55
CA LEU A 128 5.40 16.06 7.98
C LEU A 128 6.11 16.38 6.67
N SER A 129 7.39 15.98 6.54
CA SER A 129 8.23 16.46 5.44
C SER A 129 8.56 15.38 4.40
N ARG A 130 8.05 14.13 4.56
CA ARG A 130 8.43 13.04 3.66
C ARG A 130 7.29 12.12 3.24
N ALA A 131 6.58 11.51 4.19
CA ALA A 131 5.78 10.32 3.91
C ALA A 131 4.29 10.60 3.67
N ILE A 132 3.68 11.48 4.47
CA ILE A 132 2.24 11.73 4.45
C ILE A 132 1.92 12.86 3.45
N PRO A 133 0.93 12.66 2.54
CA PRO A 133 0.51 13.72 1.63
C PRO A 133 -0.25 14.82 2.37
N GLU A 134 -0.17 16.04 1.86
CA GLU A 134 -0.96 17.16 2.37
C GLU A 134 -2.30 17.30 1.62
N ILE A 135 -3.11 18.27 2.02
CA ILE A 135 -4.45 18.48 1.48
C ILE A 135 -4.46 18.76 -0.04
N ASP A 136 -3.37 19.27 -0.60
CA ASP A 136 -3.17 19.44 -2.04
C ASP A 136 -2.91 18.10 -2.78
N GLY A 137 -2.79 16.98 -2.05
CA GLY A 137 -2.57 15.65 -2.60
C GLY A 137 -1.11 15.32 -2.92
N PHE A 138 -0.18 16.18 -2.58
CA PHE A 138 1.23 16.00 -2.88
C PHE A 138 2.06 15.77 -1.62
N LYS A 139 3.10 14.97 -1.75
CA LYS A 139 4.23 14.93 -0.82
C LYS A 139 5.19 16.07 -1.14
N PRO A 140 6.03 16.52 -0.20
CA PRO A 140 6.99 17.58 -0.46
C PRO A 140 7.90 17.31 -1.67
N SER A 141 8.36 16.07 -1.88
CA SER A 141 9.18 15.69 -3.05
C SER A 141 8.43 15.86 -4.38
N HIS A 142 7.14 15.52 -4.44
CA HIS A 142 6.30 15.74 -5.61
C HIS A 142 6.14 17.23 -5.90
N ARG A 143 5.82 18.02 -4.86
CA ARG A 143 5.58 19.46 -4.95
C ARG A 143 6.83 20.20 -5.45
N LYS A 144 7.99 19.92 -4.87
CA LYS A 144 9.26 20.54 -5.27
C LYS A 144 9.63 20.21 -6.71
N LEU A 145 9.44 18.97 -7.14
CA LEU A 145 9.69 18.55 -8.52
C LEU A 145 8.78 19.27 -9.52
N LEU A 146 7.47 19.24 -9.27
CA LEU A 146 6.49 19.87 -10.17
C LEU A 146 6.67 21.40 -10.20
N TYR A 147 6.95 22.04 -9.05
CA TYR A 147 7.23 23.47 -8.97
C TYR A 147 8.51 23.85 -9.73
N THR A 148 9.57 23.02 -9.64
CA THR A 148 10.78 23.22 -10.46
C THR A 148 10.43 23.20 -11.94
N MET A 149 9.65 22.22 -12.39
CA MET A 149 9.22 22.13 -13.79
C MET A 149 8.39 23.36 -14.22
N TYR A 150 7.54 23.88 -13.33
CA TYR A 150 6.76 25.11 -13.54
C TYR A 150 7.68 26.32 -13.70
N LYS A 151 8.65 26.51 -12.79
CA LYS A 151 9.65 27.61 -12.89
C LYS A 151 10.54 27.51 -14.14
N MET A 152 10.74 26.31 -14.66
CA MET A 152 11.43 26.07 -15.93
C MET A 152 10.52 26.37 -17.15
N LYS A 153 9.31 26.90 -16.95
CA LYS A 153 8.32 27.18 -18.00
C LYS A 153 7.99 25.93 -18.87
N LEU A 154 7.97 24.73 -18.26
CA LEU A 154 7.69 23.46 -18.96
C LEU A 154 6.19 23.15 -19.07
N LEU A 155 5.32 24.06 -18.69
CA LEU A 155 3.86 23.92 -18.87
C LEU A 155 3.50 24.15 -20.35
N ASP A 156 3.94 25.25 -20.91
CA ASP A 156 3.66 25.65 -22.29
C ASP A 156 4.86 25.44 -23.24
N GLY A 157 6.04 25.23 -22.66
CA GLY A 157 7.30 25.06 -23.38
C GLY A 157 7.49 23.68 -24.02
N PRO A 158 8.57 23.50 -24.78
CA PRO A 158 8.96 22.21 -25.33
C PRO A 158 9.44 21.25 -24.23
N ARG A 159 9.41 19.94 -24.51
CA ARG A 159 10.02 18.94 -23.62
C ARG A 159 11.52 19.16 -23.47
N THR A 160 12.03 18.91 -22.28
CA THR A 160 13.47 18.92 -21.97
C THR A 160 13.92 17.54 -21.50
N LYS A 161 15.23 17.29 -21.47
CA LYS A 161 15.78 16.05 -20.91
C LYS A 161 15.44 15.92 -19.43
N SER A 162 15.03 14.72 -19.01
CA SER A 162 14.70 14.46 -17.61
C SER A 162 15.89 14.75 -16.68
N ALA A 163 17.12 14.50 -17.12
CA ALA A 163 18.33 14.82 -16.36
C ALA A 163 18.46 16.32 -16.03
N ASN A 164 18.03 17.21 -16.93
CA ASN A 164 18.03 18.65 -16.67
C ASN A 164 17.04 19.02 -15.56
N VAL A 165 15.82 18.47 -15.61
CA VAL A 165 14.81 18.70 -14.56
C VAL A 165 15.31 18.17 -13.21
N VAL A 166 15.89 16.97 -13.17
CA VAL A 166 16.47 16.38 -11.96
C VAL A 166 17.53 17.31 -11.37
N GLY A 167 18.48 17.80 -12.19
CA GLY A 167 19.53 18.72 -11.75
C GLY A 167 18.99 20.04 -11.18
N GLN A 168 17.95 20.61 -11.81
CA GLN A 168 17.32 21.83 -11.28
C GLN A 168 16.53 21.58 -9.99
N THR A 169 15.89 20.40 -9.89
CA THR A 169 15.11 20.04 -8.71
C THR A 169 15.99 19.88 -7.46
N MET A 170 17.25 19.48 -7.61
CA MET A 170 18.20 19.38 -6.50
C MET A 170 18.42 20.71 -5.76
N LYS A 171 18.14 21.85 -6.38
CA LYS A 171 18.21 23.17 -5.74
C LYS A 171 17.11 23.38 -4.68
N LEU A 172 15.97 22.67 -4.81
CA LEU A 172 14.88 22.71 -3.84
C LEU A 172 14.82 21.44 -2.99
N ASN A 173 15.25 20.29 -3.56
CA ASN A 173 15.21 18.99 -2.93
C ASN A 173 16.62 18.38 -2.89
N PRO A 174 17.39 18.54 -1.78
CA PRO A 174 18.79 18.11 -1.70
C PRO A 174 18.93 16.59 -1.45
N HIS A 175 18.28 15.78 -2.29
CA HIS A 175 18.35 14.33 -2.28
C HIS A 175 19.04 13.81 -3.54
N GLY A 176 19.38 12.50 -3.55
CA GLY A 176 20.03 11.86 -4.68
C GLY A 176 19.21 11.95 -5.98
N ASP A 177 19.90 12.10 -7.09
CA ASP A 177 19.35 12.21 -8.45
C ASP A 177 18.44 11.04 -8.82
N GLN A 178 18.80 9.82 -8.41
CA GLN A 178 18.00 8.62 -8.63
C GLN A 178 16.63 8.71 -7.94
N ALA A 179 16.58 9.20 -6.70
CA ALA A 179 15.32 9.34 -5.95
C ALA A 179 14.40 10.40 -6.60
N ILE A 180 14.96 11.52 -7.05
CA ILE A 180 14.23 12.56 -7.77
C ILE A 180 13.70 12.02 -9.11
N TYR A 181 14.54 11.29 -9.84
CA TYR A 181 14.14 10.72 -11.12
C TYR A 181 13.06 9.64 -10.94
N ALA A 182 13.19 8.74 -9.96
CA ALA A 182 12.17 7.74 -9.66
C ALA A 182 10.82 8.39 -9.26
N THR A 183 10.87 9.49 -8.52
CA THR A 183 9.68 10.30 -8.21
C THR A 183 9.06 10.86 -9.49
N MET A 184 9.87 11.41 -10.40
CA MET A 184 9.41 11.92 -11.69
C MET A 184 8.74 10.81 -12.51
N VAL A 185 9.36 9.64 -12.61
CA VAL A 185 8.83 8.47 -13.34
C VAL A 185 7.42 8.14 -12.90
N ARG A 186 7.17 8.06 -11.59
CA ARG A 186 5.84 7.76 -11.03
C ARG A 186 4.77 8.79 -11.39
N LEU A 187 5.17 10.03 -11.70
CA LEU A 187 4.24 11.11 -12.09
C LEU A 187 4.02 11.20 -13.59
N THR A 188 4.73 10.39 -14.39
CA THR A 188 4.65 10.44 -15.86
C THR A 188 3.46 9.66 -16.41
N ARG A 189 2.98 10.14 -17.55
CA ARG A 189 2.00 9.43 -18.37
C ARG A 189 2.54 8.08 -18.87
N GLY A 190 3.82 7.96 -19.14
CA GLY A 190 4.43 6.75 -19.68
C GLY A 190 4.49 5.57 -18.71
N TYR A 191 4.55 5.85 -17.41
CA TYR A 191 4.61 4.84 -16.35
C TYR A 191 3.23 4.27 -15.96
N ASP A 192 2.14 4.96 -16.29
CA ASP A 192 0.74 4.58 -16.08
C ASP A 192 0.35 4.27 -14.61
N ALA A 193 0.99 4.94 -13.65
CA ALA A 193 0.65 4.77 -12.22
C ALA A 193 -0.52 5.64 -11.74
N LEU A 194 -0.94 6.64 -12.53
CA LEU A 194 -1.92 7.65 -12.14
C LEU A 194 -3.06 7.76 -13.17
N LEU A 195 -4.28 7.91 -12.70
CA LEU A 195 -5.44 8.24 -13.55
C LEU A 195 -5.27 9.59 -14.27
N GLN A 196 -4.67 10.56 -13.56
CA GLN A 196 -4.32 11.87 -14.09
C GLN A 196 -2.82 12.11 -13.88
N PRO A 197 -1.98 11.79 -14.87
CA PRO A 197 -0.54 12.06 -14.79
C PRO A 197 -0.26 13.55 -14.84
N TYR A 198 0.79 13.99 -14.15
CA TYR A 198 1.23 15.40 -14.10
C TYR A 198 2.36 15.71 -15.05
N VAL A 199 3.07 14.69 -15.53
CA VAL A 199 4.23 14.82 -16.39
C VAL A 199 3.96 14.15 -17.73
N ASP A 200 3.94 14.95 -18.80
CA ASP A 200 3.92 14.46 -20.17
C ASP A 200 5.33 14.01 -20.56
N SER A 201 5.46 12.80 -21.04
CA SER A 201 6.72 12.07 -21.15
C SER A 201 6.94 11.53 -22.55
N LYS A 202 8.23 11.51 -22.97
CA LYS A 202 8.68 10.88 -24.23
C LYS A 202 9.91 10.01 -23.97
N GLY A 203 9.85 8.76 -24.39
CA GLY A 203 10.87 7.73 -24.15
C GLY A 203 10.34 6.59 -23.29
N ASN A 204 11.20 5.69 -22.87
CA ASN A 204 10.85 4.56 -22.04
C ASN A 204 10.88 4.94 -20.56
N PHE A 205 9.71 4.95 -19.93
CA PHE A 205 9.53 5.20 -18.50
C PHE A 205 9.12 3.95 -17.74
N GLY A 206 9.19 2.76 -18.36
CA GLY A 206 8.71 1.52 -17.74
C GLY A 206 7.18 1.46 -17.64
N LYS A 207 6.67 0.53 -16.86
CA LYS A 207 5.24 0.35 -16.59
C LYS A 207 5.05 -0.02 -15.11
N VAL A 208 4.00 0.52 -14.49
CA VAL A 208 3.66 0.21 -13.10
C VAL A 208 3.28 -1.25 -12.91
N THR A 209 2.77 -1.89 -13.96
CA THR A 209 2.32 -3.28 -13.98
C THR A 209 3.45 -4.31 -14.11
N SER A 210 4.70 -3.87 -14.34
CA SER A 210 5.84 -4.78 -14.55
C SER A 210 7.08 -4.32 -13.79
N ARG A 211 7.77 -5.23 -13.12
CA ARG A 211 9.09 -5.02 -12.50
C ARG A 211 10.21 -5.05 -13.53
N ASP A 212 10.06 -5.83 -14.57
CA ASP A 212 11.09 -6.07 -15.59
C ASP A 212 11.11 -4.95 -16.64
N MET A 213 9.98 -4.30 -16.89
CA MET A 213 9.91 -3.11 -17.74
C MET A 213 10.45 -1.89 -17.01
N ARG A 214 11.77 -1.82 -16.82
CA ARG A 214 12.44 -0.70 -16.16
C ARG A 214 12.50 0.53 -17.05
N PHE A 215 12.52 1.70 -16.42
CA PHE A 215 12.67 2.98 -17.11
C PHE A 215 14.11 3.21 -17.58
N ALA A 216 14.27 3.89 -18.71
CA ALA A 216 15.58 4.27 -19.24
C ALA A 216 16.23 5.37 -18.38
N ALA A 217 17.56 5.52 -18.47
CA ALA A 217 18.28 6.57 -17.75
C ALA A 217 17.77 7.97 -18.14
N SER A 218 17.80 8.90 -17.20
CA SER A 218 17.24 10.27 -17.33
C SER A 218 17.79 11.08 -18.50
N ARG A 219 19.00 10.75 -18.97
CA ARG A 219 19.63 11.39 -20.15
C ARG A 219 18.96 11.02 -21.48
N TYR A 220 18.21 9.91 -21.54
CA TYR A 220 17.54 9.46 -22.77
C TYR A 220 16.08 9.89 -22.83
N THR A 221 15.45 10.17 -21.72
CA THR A 221 14.02 10.52 -21.61
C THR A 221 13.81 12.02 -21.64
N GLU A 222 12.63 12.45 -22.11
CA GLU A 222 12.23 13.85 -22.19
C GLU A 222 10.87 14.05 -21.51
N VAL A 223 10.72 15.19 -20.84
CA VAL A 223 9.54 15.51 -20.04
C VAL A 223 9.13 16.98 -20.19
N LYS A 224 7.86 17.24 -19.97
CA LYS A 224 7.28 18.53 -19.67
C LYS A 224 6.09 18.35 -18.73
N LEU A 225 5.50 19.43 -18.23
CA LEU A 225 4.26 19.34 -17.45
C LEU A 225 3.09 18.93 -18.35
N ASP A 226 2.19 18.11 -17.82
CA ASP A 226 0.94 17.75 -18.48
C ASP A 226 -0.07 18.90 -18.35
N ALA A 227 -1.03 18.99 -19.28
CA ALA A 227 -2.03 20.04 -19.35
C ALA A 227 -2.87 20.17 -18.05
N ILE A 228 -3.05 19.10 -17.28
CA ILE A 228 -3.76 19.15 -16.00
C ILE A 228 -3.04 20.06 -14.98
N CYS A 229 -1.74 20.27 -15.15
CA CYS A 229 -0.97 21.14 -14.27
C CYS A 229 -1.37 22.62 -14.36
N ASN A 230 -2.08 23.05 -15.41
CA ASN A 230 -2.73 24.34 -15.42
C ASN A 230 -3.69 24.51 -14.22
N GLU A 231 -4.39 23.44 -13.85
CA GLU A 231 -5.32 23.45 -12.72
C GLU A 231 -4.63 23.20 -11.36
N ILE A 232 -3.38 22.74 -11.39
CA ILE A 232 -2.55 22.58 -10.17
C ILE A 232 -1.86 23.88 -9.79
N PHE A 233 -1.34 24.63 -10.77
CA PHE A 233 -0.59 25.87 -10.56
C PHE A 233 -1.42 27.14 -10.77
N LYS A 234 -2.74 27.00 -10.99
CA LYS A 234 -3.61 28.14 -11.28
C LYS A 234 -3.49 29.23 -10.23
N ASP A 235 -3.17 30.42 -10.69
CA ASP A 235 -3.03 31.63 -9.85
C ASP A 235 -1.95 31.53 -8.75
N ILE A 236 -0.92 30.67 -8.87
CA ILE A 236 0.14 30.53 -7.86
C ILE A 236 0.93 31.85 -7.67
N ASP A 237 1.07 32.63 -8.73
CA ASP A 237 1.78 33.92 -8.72
C ASP A 237 0.95 35.05 -8.11
N LYS A 238 -0.33 34.81 -7.75
CA LYS A 238 -1.24 35.75 -7.10
C LYS A 238 -1.34 35.59 -5.58
N ASN A 239 -0.26 35.14 -4.94
CA ASN A 239 -0.18 34.96 -3.49
C ASN A 239 -1.26 34.05 -2.90
N THR A 240 -1.70 33.05 -3.66
CA THR A 240 -2.77 32.09 -3.27
C THR A 240 -2.33 31.09 -2.20
N VAL A 241 -1.03 30.83 -2.09
CA VAL A 241 -0.39 29.95 -1.11
C VAL A 241 0.82 30.63 -0.49
N ASP A 242 1.29 30.09 0.63
CA ASP A 242 2.48 30.62 1.32
C ASP A 242 3.75 30.07 0.69
N PHE A 243 4.79 30.89 0.71
CA PHE A 243 6.13 30.55 0.26
C PHE A 243 7.09 30.61 1.44
N VAL A 244 7.95 29.59 1.55
CA VAL A 244 9.02 29.49 2.54
C VAL A 244 10.38 29.43 1.85
N ASP A 245 11.42 29.75 2.59
CA ASP A 245 12.78 29.60 2.07
C ASP A 245 13.09 28.10 1.94
N ASN A 246 13.83 27.75 0.87
CA ASN A 246 14.33 26.40 0.69
C ASN A 246 15.42 26.08 1.72
N TYR A 247 15.96 24.86 1.68
CA TYR A 247 16.95 24.36 2.67
C TYR A 247 18.21 25.23 2.83
N ASP A 248 18.62 26.02 1.82
CA ASP A 248 19.80 26.89 1.85
C ASP A 248 19.48 28.39 1.91
N GLY A 249 18.19 28.75 1.97
CA GLY A 249 17.71 30.13 2.05
C GLY A 249 17.89 30.96 0.77
N ARG A 250 18.29 30.34 -0.35
CA ARG A 250 18.55 31.06 -1.61
C ARG A 250 17.36 31.17 -2.53
N MET A 251 16.38 30.27 -2.38
CA MET A 251 15.19 30.19 -3.20
C MET A 251 13.95 30.07 -2.34
N LYS A 252 12.82 30.45 -2.89
CA LYS A 252 11.52 30.23 -2.24
C LYS A 252 10.77 29.07 -2.87
N GLU A 253 10.09 28.30 -2.04
CA GLU A 253 9.26 27.17 -2.45
C GLU A 253 7.85 27.29 -1.86
N PRO A 254 6.79 26.87 -2.58
CA PRO A 254 5.43 26.91 -2.06
C PRO A 254 5.23 25.84 -1.00
N THR A 255 4.52 26.16 0.06
CA THR A 255 4.14 25.19 1.10
C THR A 255 3.11 24.20 0.58
N LEU A 256 2.15 24.66 -0.22
CA LEU A 256 1.10 23.89 -0.89
C LEU A 256 0.95 24.36 -2.33
N LEU A 257 0.31 23.55 -3.19
CA LEU A 257 -0.08 23.96 -4.53
C LEU A 257 -1.58 24.34 -4.55
N PRO A 258 -1.99 25.41 -5.23
CA PRO A 258 -3.36 25.92 -5.21
C PRO A 258 -4.31 25.10 -6.11
N THR A 259 -4.38 23.78 -5.86
CA THR A 259 -5.14 22.83 -6.66
C THR A 259 -6.61 23.24 -6.82
N VAL A 260 -7.11 23.22 -8.05
CA VAL A 260 -8.49 23.61 -8.36
C VAL A 260 -9.49 22.46 -8.11
N PHE A 261 -9.02 21.25 -7.91
CA PHE A 261 -9.82 20.06 -7.57
C PHE A 261 -9.16 19.29 -6.41
N PRO A 262 -9.90 18.44 -5.67
CA PRO A 262 -9.36 17.67 -4.54
C PRO A 262 -8.42 16.56 -5.02
N ASN A 263 -7.22 16.96 -5.37
CA ASN A 263 -6.22 16.08 -5.98
C ASN A 263 -5.85 14.88 -5.11
N VAL A 264 -5.92 15.01 -3.81
CA VAL A 264 -5.66 13.92 -2.84
C VAL A 264 -6.61 12.72 -3.02
N LEU A 265 -7.81 12.93 -3.58
CA LEU A 265 -8.77 11.87 -3.90
C LEU A 265 -8.63 11.35 -5.34
N VAL A 266 -7.97 12.11 -6.22
CA VAL A 266 -7.81 11.71 -7.64
C VAL A 266 -6.57 10.84 -7.85
N SER A 267 -5.53 11.04 -7.05
CA SER A 267 -4.26 10.34 -7.19
C SER A 267 -4.01 9.40 -6.02
N ALA A 268 -3.86 8.12 -6.33
CA ALA A 268 -3.48 7.13 -5.32
C ALA A 268 -2.16 7.53 -4.64
N ASN A 269 -2.15 7.48 -3.33
CA ASN A 269 -0.97 7.85 -2.54
C ASN A 269 -0.70 6.82 -1.45
N ARG A 270 0.51 6.30 -1.42
CA ARG A 270 0.99 5.40 -0.38
C ARG A 270 2.19 6.01 0.32
N GLY A 271 2.18 6.07 1.64
CA GLY A 271 3.27 6.60 2.45
C GLY A 271 3.46 5.79 3.72
N ILE A 272 4.70 5.51 4.06
CA ILE A 272 5.06 4.82 5.29
C ILE A 272 5.89 5.80 6.12
N ALA A 273 5.36 6.19 7.27
CA ALA A 273 6.04 7.06 8.23
C ALA A 273 6.38 6.29 9.50
N VAL A 274 6.96 6.97 10.46
CA VAL A 274 7.25 6.41 11.78
C VAL A 274 5.97 6.42 12.62
N GLY A 275 5.50 5.25 13.03
CA GLY A 275 4.31 5.10 13.86
C GLY A 275 2.98 5.30 13.13
N MET A 276 2.97 5.67 11.85
CA MET A 276 1.75 5.80 11.05
C MET A 276 2.02 5.58 9.56
N ALA A 277 0.96 5.28 8.83
CA ALA A 277 1.01 5.10 7.39
C ALA A 277 -0.16 5.84 6.71
N SER A 278 -0.04 6.07 5.43
CA SER A 278 -1.09 6.56 4.55
C SER A 278 -1.25 5.60 3.37
N ASN A 279 -2.47 5.25 3.03
CA ASN A 279 -2.78 4.50 1.81
C ASN A 279 -4.14 4.98 1.29
N ILE A 280 -4.10 5.94 0.39
CA ILE A 280 -5.27 6.58 -0.19
C ILE A 280 -5.46 6.02 -1.59
N CYS A 281 -6.61 5.41 -1.87
CA CYS A 281 -6.98 4.99 -3.21
C CYS A 281 -7.38 6.18 -4.08
N SER A 282 -7.28 6.02 -5.39
CA SER A 282 -7.75 7.01 -6.35
C SER A 282 -9.24 6.83 -6.66
N PHE A 283 -9.89 7.95 -6.98
CA PHE A 283 -11.26 8.00 -7.49
C PHE A 283 -11.28 8.71 -8.84
N ASN A 284 -12.31 8.45 -9.62
CA ASN A 284 -12.47 9.10 -10.91
C ASN A 284 -12.59 10.62 -10.75
N LEU A 285 -11.85 11.39 -11.56
CA LEU A 285 -11.84 12.86 -11.49
C LEU A 285 -13.24 13.47 -11.64
N ARG A 286 -14.08 12.91 -12.53
CA ARG A 286 -15.45 13.37 -12.76
C ARG A 286 -16.30 13.20 -11.51
N GLU A 287 -16.21 12.03 -10.85
CA GLU A 287 -16.93 11.74 -9.60
C GLU A 287 -16.47 12.64 -8.46
N VAL A 288 -15.16 12.87 -8.34
CA VAL A 288 -14.60 13.76 -7.31
C VAL A 288 -15.07 15.19 -7.50
N CYS A 289 -15.00 15.73 -8.72
CA CYS A 289 -15.50 17.08 -9.00
C CYS A 289 -17.02 17.20 -8.80
N GLN A 290 -17.79 16.17 -9.19
CA GLN A 290 -19.22 16.14 -8.94
C GLN A 290 -19.52 16.09 -7.44
N GLY A 291 -18.75 15.33 -6.67
CA GLY A 291 -18.82 15.28 -5.21
C GLY A 291 -18.59 16.64 -4.55
N VAL A 292 -17.65 17.45 -5.06
CA VAL A 292 -17.45 18.83 -4.59
C VAL A 292 -18.68 19.69 -4.85
N ILE A 293 -19.27 19.58 -6.06
CA ILE A 293 -20.47 20.34 -6.44
C ILE A 293 -21.64 19.98 -5.52
N GLU A 294 -21.87 18.70 -5.28
CA GLU A 294 -22.98 18.26 -4.43
C GLU A 294 -22.73 18.60 -2.95
N TYR A 295 -21.49 18.51 -2.47
CA TYR A 295 -21.13 18.91 -1.10
C TYR A 295 -21.41 20.41 -0.85
N LEU A 296 -21.16 21.28 -1.84
CA LEU A 296 -21.46 22.70 -1.75
C LEU A 296 -22.96 23.00 -1.73
N LYS A 297 -23.78 22.17 -2.40
CA LYS A 297 -25.25 22.30 -2.39
C LYS A 297 -25.85 21.75 -1.10
N ASP A 298 -25.43 20.59 -0.67
CA ASP A 298 -25.87 19.91 0.55
C ASP A 298 -24.73 19.10 1.17
N PRO A 299 -24.11 19.55 2.26
CA PRO A 299 -23.07 18.78 2.95
C PRO A 299 -23.53 17.42 3.49
N ALA A 300 -24.86 17.21 3.64
CA ALA A 300 -25.44 15.97 4.12
C ALA A 300 -25.70 14.93 3.01
N PHE A 301 -25.46 15.28 1.72
CA PHE A 301 -25.72 14.39 0.59
C PHE A 301 -25.18 12.97 0.79
N ASP A 302 -25.83 11.97 0.21
CA ASP A 302 -25.30 10.61 0.24
C ASP A 302 -24.16 10.45 -0.78
N ILE A 303 -22.97 10.15 -0.25
CA ILE A 303 -21.76 10.04 -1.04
C ILE A 303 -21.80 8.87 -2.03
N SER A 304 -22.52 7.79 -1.70
CA SER A 304 -22.64 6.60 -2.56
C SER A 304 -23.39 6.88 -3.86
N ASN A 305 -24.17 7.95 -3.91
CA ASN A 305 -24.86 8.37 -5.14
C ASN A 305 -23.93 8.99 -6.18
N ILE A 306 -22.73 9.42 -5.77
CA ILE A 306 -21.76 10.10 -6.63
C ILE A 306 -20.51 9.26 -6.83
N PHE A 307 -19.98 8.72 -5.73
CA PHE A 307 -18.78 7.91 -5.76
C PHE A 307 -19.16 6.44 -5.96
N THR A 308 -19.01 5.98 -7.19
CA THR A 308 -19.31 4.58 -7.55
C THR A 308 -18.31 3.61 -6.91
N GLY A 309 -17.08 4.07 -6.62
CA GLY A 309 -16.01 3.30 -5.99
C GLY A 309 -14.63 3.80 -6.39
N PRO A 310 -13.57 3.26 -5.80
CA PRO A 310 -12.20 3.49 -6.25
C PRO A 310 -12.01 3.18 -7.73
N ASP A 311 -11.15 3.95 -8.41
CA ASP A 311 -10.81 3.81 -9.81
C ASP A 311 -9.29 3.80 -9.96
N PHE A 312 -8.73 2.90 -10.79
CA PHE A 312 -7.29 2.69 -10.92
C PHE A 312 -6.86 2.67 -12.39
N PRO A 313 -5.64 3.15 -12.69
CA PRO A 313 -5.15 3.19 -14.07
C PRO A 313 -4.91 1.81 -14.69
N THR A 314 -4.77 0.76 -13.88
CA THR A 314 -4.59 -0.62 -14.34
C THR A 314 -5.90 -1.32 -14.72
N GLY A 315 -7.04 -0.67 -14.52
CA GLY A 315 -8.36 -1.26 -14.77
C GLY A 315 -8.75 -2.32 -13.74
N GLY A 316 -9.20 -3.48 -14.21
CA GLY A 316 -9.67 -4.59 -13.38
C GLY A 316 -11.11 -4.45 -12.90
N TYR A 317 -11.52 -5.39 -12.05
CA TYR A 317 -12.82 -5.36 -11.37
C TYR A 317 -12.65 -4.92 -9.93
N LEU A 318 -13.48 -3.99 -9.47
CA LEU A 318 -13.69 -3.70 -8.05
C LEU A 318 -14.83 -4.58 -7.54
N LEU A 319 -14.55 -5.45 -6.58
CA LEU A 319 -15.59 -6.22 -5.90
C LEU A 319 -16.25 -5.35 -4.84
N TYR A 320 -17.45 -4.84 -5.17
CA TYR A 320 -18.15 -3.85 -4.36
C TYR A 320 -19.00 -4.51 -3.28
N ASP A 321 -18.64 -4.24 -2.03
CA ASP A 321 -19.44 -4.50 -0.83
C ASP A 321 -19.94 -3.18 -0.26
N GLU A 322 -21.26 -2.98 -0.24
CA GLU A 322 -21.88 -1.72 0.18
C GLU A 322 -21.50 -1.33 1.63
N ARG A 323 -21.40 -2.31 2.52
CA ARG A 323 -21.06 -2.07 3.93
C ARG A 323 -19.60 -1.63 4.09
N GLN A 324 -18.68 -2.35 3.44
CA GLN A 324 -17.26 -2.03 3.47
C GLN A 324 -17.00 -0.67 2.82
N MET A 325 -17.60 -0.39 1.66
CA MET A 325 -17.41 0.89 0.96
C MET A 325 -17.99 2.06 1.76
N SER A 326 -19.18 1.91 2.35
CA SER A 326 -19.76 2.92 3.23
C SER A 326 -18.86 3.23 4.43
N GLU A 327 -18.25 2.20 5.02
CA GLU A 327 -17.30 2.38 6.13
C GLU A 327 -16.03 3.13 5.67
N ILE A 328 -15.47 2.78 4.52
CA ILE A 328 -14.31 3.48 3.93
C ILE A 328 -14.66 4.94 3.64
N TYR A 329 -15.82 5.21 3.05
CA TYR A 329 -16.27 6.59 2.77
C TYR A 329 -16.46 7.41 4.03
N ARG A 330 -16.90 6.79 5.12
CA ARG A 330 -17.16 7.44 6.41
C ARG A 330 -15.88 7.67 7.22
N THR A 331 -14.98 6.67 7.29
CA THR A 331 -13.83 6.66 8.19
C THR A 331 -12.49 6.86 7.51
N GLY A 332 -12.39 6.56 6.21
CA GLY A 332 -11.14 6.46 5.48
C GLY A 332 -10.36 5.18 5.76
N GLN A 333 -10.94 4.22 6.48
CA GLN A 333 -10.31 2.95 6.83
C GLN A 333 -11.17 1.77 6.39
N GLY A 334 -10.52 0.66 6.05
CA GLY A 334 -11.17 -0.54 5.56
C GLY A 334 -10.38 -1.19 4.42
N SER A 335 -10.97 -2.20 3.81
CA SER A 335 -10.33 -2.86 2.66
C SER A 335 -11.39 -3.27 1.65
N PHE A 336 -11.01 -3.34 0.38
CA PHE A 336 -11.81 -3.89 -0.70
C PHE A 336 -10.93 -4.75 -1.59
N LYS A 337 -11.54 -5.59 -2.41
CA LYS A 337 -10.84 -6.48 -3.31
C LYS A 337 -10.86 -5.97 -4.73
N LEU A 338 -9.73 -6.12 -5.41
CA LEU A 338 -9.54 -5.90 -6.84
C LEU A 338 -9.30 -7.25 -7.52
N ARG A 339 -9.83 -7.42 -8.71
CA ARG A 339 -9.73 -8.67 -9.48
C ARG A 339 -9.28 -8.38 -10.91
N ALA A 340 -8.43 -9.24 -11.45
CA ALA A 340 -7.98 -9.21 -12.83
C ALA A 340 -9.13 -9.48 -13.80
N LYS A 341 -9.05 -8.86 -15.00
CA LYS A 341 -9.94 -9.17 -16.11
C LYS A 341 -9.28 -10.15 -17.08
N TYR A 342 -10.08 -11.07 -17.56
CA TYR A 342 -9.63 -12.04 -18.55
C TYR A 342 -10.66 -12.25 -19.64
N ARG A 343 -10.22 -12.80 -20.75
CA ARG A 343 -11.05 -13.33 -21.82
C ARG A 343 -10.57 -14.71 -22.21
N TYR A 344 -11.47 -15.54 -22.68
CA TYR A 344 -11.16 -16.89 -23.15
C TYR A 344 -11.29 -16.98 -24.67
N ASP A 345 -10.18 -17.28 -25.35
CA ASP A 345 -10.18 -17.59 -26.77
C ASP A 345 -10.35 -19.10 -26.98
N LYS A 346 -11.53 -19.46 -27.50
CA LYS A 346 -11.88 -20.85 -27.78
C LYS A 346 -11.08 -21.46 -28.93
N SER A 347 -10.59 -20.66 -29.86
CA SER A 347 -9.86 -21.14 -31.04
C SER A 347 -8.46 -21.62 -30.66
N GLU A 348 -7.82 -20.93 -29.73
CA GLU A 348 -6.46 -21.25 -29.25
C GLU A 348 -6.49 -21.98 -27.90
N ASN A 349 -7.68 -22.17 -27.30
CA ASN A 349 -7.85 -22.73 -25.96
C ASN A 349 -7.01 -21.97 -24.92
N LEU A 350 -7.04 -20.64 -24.99
CA LEU A 350 -6.18 -19.71 -24.29
C LEU A 350 -7.01 -18.79 -23.38
N ILE A 351 -6.60 -18.63 -22.14
CA ILE A 351 -7.05 -17.53 -21.29
C ILE A 351 -6.04 -16.38 -21.44
N GLU A 352 -6.53 -15.19 -21.77
CA GLU A 352 -5.76 -13.96 -21.80
C GLU A 352 -6.18 -13.07 -20.63
N ILE A 353 -5.27 -12.81 -19.69
CA ILE A 353 -5.47 -11.78 -18.65
C ILE A 353 -4.91 -10.47 -19.21
N TYR A 354 -5.76 -9.43 -19.32
CA TYR A 354 -5.41 -8.17 -19.95
C TYR A 354 -5.50 -6.94 -19.03
N GLU A 355 -6.07 -7.08 -17.83
CA GLU A 355 -6.05 -6.09 -16.76
C GLU A 355 -5.78 -6.78 -15.43
N ILE A 356 -4.94 -6.21 -14.59
CA ILE A 356 -4.54 -6.78 -13.30
C ILE A 356 -4.82 -5.81 -12.15
N PRO A 357 -4.98 -6.29 -10.91
CA PRO A 357 -5.10 -5.42 -9.74
C PRO A 357 -3.96 -4.42 -9.63
N TYR A 358 -4.25 -3.19 -9.23
CA TYR A 358 -3.27 -2.12 -9.03
C TYR A 358 -2.19 -2.46 -7.98
N THR A 359 -2.47 -3.43 -7.11
CA THR A 359 -1.61 -3.86 -6.01
C THR A 359 -0.53 -4.86 -6.39
N THR A 360 -0.53 -5.37 -7.63
CA THR A 360 0.36 -6.45 -8.08
C THR A 360 1.06 -6.15 -9.42
N THR A 361 1.93 -7.02 -9.83
CA THR A 361 2.63 -6.98 -11.12
C THR A 361 2.46 -8.28 -11.90
N VAL A 362 2.72 -8.22 -13.22
CA VAL A 362 2.66 -9.39 -14.11
C VAL A 362 3.54 -10.52 -13.58
N GLU A 363 4.78 -10.20 -13.22
CA GLU A 363 5.76 -11.18 -12.75
C GLU A 363 5.32 -11.85 -11.44
N ALA A 364 4.73 -11.09 -10.52
CA ALA A 364 4.22 -11.65 -9.26
C ALA A 364 3.08 -12.65 -9.48
N ILE A 365 2.22 -12.40 -10.46
CA ILE A 365 1.17 -13.33 -10.87
C ILE A 365 1.78 -14.57 -11.51
N LEU A 366 2.70 -14.39 -12.48
CA LEU A 366 3.39 -15.50 -13.17
C LEU A 366 4.15 -16.40 -12.21
N GLU A 367 4.98 -15.83 -11.35
CA GLU A 367 5.73 -16.57 -10.32
C GLU A 367 4.79 -17.41 -9.44
N LYS A 368 3.69 -16.83 -8.99
CA LYS A 368 2.74 -17.52 -8.15
C LYS A 368 2.00 -18.66 -8.87
N ILE A 369 1.64 -18.46 -10.16
CA ILE A 369 1.05 -19.52 -10.98
C ILE A 369 2.06 -20.67 -11.17
N VAL A 370 3.32 -20.35 -11.51
CA VAL A 370 4.39 -21.33 -11.65
C VAL A 370 4.57 -22.15 -10.37
N ASP A 371 4.55 -21.50 -9.22
CA ASP A 371 4.63 -22.18 -7.92
C ASP A 371 3.46 -23.15 -7.71
N LEU A 372 2.24 -22.74 -8.04
CA LEU A 372 1.06 -23.60 -7.93
C LEU A 372 1.14 -24.81 -8.88
N VAL A 373 1.69 -24.63 -10.07
CA VAL A 373 1.93 -25.74 -11.03
C VAL A 373 3.00 -26.69 -10.50
N LYS A 374 4.14 -26.16 -9.98
CA LYS A 374 5.20 -26.97 -9.37
C LYS A 374 4.71 -27.77 -8.17
N LEU A 375 3.85 -27.20 -7.34
CA LEU A 375 3.23 -27.85 -6.19
C LEU A 375 2.13 -28.86 -6.58
N GLY A 376 1.77 -28.94 -7.89
CA GLY A 376 0.73 -29.83 -8.38
C GLY A 376 -0.70 -29.40 -8.04
N ARG A 377 -0.89 -28.16 -7.55
CA ARG A 377 -2.20 -27.58 -7.22
C ARG A 377 -2.96 -27.13 -8.46
N VAL A 378 -2.26 -26.65 -9.46
CA VAL A 378 -2.79 -26.29 -10.77
C VAL A 378 -2.19 -27.22 -11.82
N LYS A 379 -3.01 -28.09 -12.39
CA LYS A 379 -2.62 -29.08 -13.40
C LYS A 379 -3.23 -28.78 -14.78
N GLU A 380 -4.10 -27.80 -14.84
CA GLU A 380 -4.96 -27.42 -15.95
C GLU A 380 -4.21 -26.65 -17.03
N ILE A 381 -3.11 -25.98 -16.67
CA ILE A 381 -2.31 -25.14 -17.55
C ILE A 381 -1.28 -26.01 -18.29
N SER A 382 -1.14 -25.83 -19.60
CA SER A 382 -0.10 -26.46 -20.43
C SER A 382 1.10 -25.54 -20.61
N ASP A 383 0.88 -24.24 -20.81
CA ASP A 383 1.93 -23.24 -20.98
C ASP A 383 1.49 -21.88 -20.41
N LEU A 384 2.48 -21.06 -19.99
CA LEU A 384 2.29 -19.76 -19.35
C LEU A 384 3.30 -18.78 -19.96
N ARG A 385 2.80 -17.70 -20.57
CA ARG A 385 3.65 -16.70 -21.24
C ARG A 385 3.24 -15.28 -20.87
N ASP A 386 4.23 -14.38 -20.80
CA ASP A 386 4.01 -12.95 -20.85
C ASP A 386 4.08 -12.49 -22.30
N GLU A 387 2.97 -12.05 -22.86
CA GLU A 387 2.87 -11.51 -24.22
C GLU A 387 2.54 -10.02 -24.20
N THR A 388 2.90 -9.32 -23.10
CA THR A 388 2.72 -7.88 -22.96
C THR A 388 3.55 -7.12 -24.00
N ASP A 389 2.88 -6.29 -24.78
CA ASP A 389 3.51 -5.48 -25.82
C ASP A 389 3.00 -4.02 -25.82
N LEU A 390 3.23 -3.29 -26.90
CA LEU A 390 2.76 -1.91 -27.07
C LEU A 390 1.24 -1.77 -27.15
N SER A 391 0.50 -2.84 -27.44
CA SER A 391 -0.96 -2.87 -27.49
C SER A 391 -1.60 -3.01 -26.10
N GLY A 392 -0.85 -3.48 -25.12
CA GLY A 392 -1.31 -3.60 -23.74
C GLY A 392 -0.75 -4.81 -23.01
N LEU A 393 -1.20 -4.97 -21.76
CA LEU A 393 -0.86 -6.11 -20.93
C LEU A 393 -1.55 -7.38 -21.44
N LYS A 394 -0.81 -8.46 -21.52
CA LYS A 394 -1.32 -9.77 -21.93
C LYS A 394 -0.56 -10.92 -21.27
N ILE A 395 -1.17 -11.54 -20.26
CA ILE A 395 -0.71 -12.83 -19.71
C ILE A 395 -1.50 -13.93 -20.40
N ALA A 396 -0.81 -14.82 -21.09
CA ALA A 396 -1.36 -15.90 -21.89
C ALA A 396 -1.25 -17.25 -21.12
N LEU A 397 -2.39 -17.87 -20.83
CA LEU A 397 -2.51 -19.17 -20.16
C LEU A 397 -3.06 -20.18 -21.16
N GLU A 398 -2.23 -21.07 -21.69
CA GLU A 398 -2.66 -22.14 -22.58
C GLU A 398 -3.23 -23.31 -21.75
N LEU A 399 -4.45 -23.71 -22.06
CA LEU A 399 -5.16 -24.73 -21.28
C LEU A 399 -4.95 -26.13 -21.85
N LYS A 400 -4.99 -27.13 -20.99
CA LYS A 400 -5.13 -28.51 -21.40
C LYS A 400 -6.55 -28.78 -21.94
N ARG A 401 -6.69 -29.75 -22.78
CA ARG A 401 -8.01 -30.11 -23.38
C ARG A 401 -9.02 -30.47 -22.29
N GLY A 402 -10.25 -29.96 -22.42
CA GLY A 402 -11.36 -30.27 -21.53
C GLY A 402 -11.37 -29.53 -20.18
N VAL A 403 -10.49 -28.54 -20.01
CA VAL A 403 -10.49 -27.67 -18.82
C VAL A 403 -11.59 -26.61 -18.96
N ASP A 404 -12.31 -26.36 -17.85
CA ASP A 404 -13.25 -25.25 -17.73
C ASP A 404 -12.47 -23.97 -17.38
N PRO A 405 -12.46 -22.94 -18.25
CA PRO A 405 -11.73 -21.70 -18.02
C PRO A 405 -12.19 -20.95 -16.78
N ASP A 406 -13.51 -20.91 -16.53
CA ASP A 406 -14.09 -20.15 -15.43
C ASP A 406 -13.74 -20.81 -14.07
N ALA A 407 -13.75 -22.15 -14.03
CA ALA A 407 -13.33 -22.90 -12.85
C ALA A 407 -11.83 -22.69 -12.54
N LEU A 408 -10.97 -22.66 -13.58
CA LEU A 408 -9.55 -22.37 -13.40
C LEU A 408 -9.34 -20.94 -12.91
N MET A 409 -10.03 -19.96 -13.49
CA MET A 409 -9.89 -18.57 -13.04
C MET A 409 -10.39 -18.36 -11.61
N ALA A 410 -11.47 -19.04 -11.20
CA ALA A 410 -11.93 -19.02 -9.80
C ALA A 410 -10.84 -19.55 -8.85
N LYS A 411 -10.10 -20.58 -9.27
CA LYS A 411 -8.95 -21.14 -8.55
C LYS A 411 -7.78 -20.15 -8.49
N LEU A 412 -7.45 -19.49 -9.61
CA LEU A 412 -6.38 -18.49 -9.68
C LEU A 412 -6.70 -17.26 -8.83
N TYR A 413 -7.93 -16.77 -8.82
CA TYR A 413 -8.37 -15.68 -7.95
C TYR A 413 -8.17 -16.00 -6.46
N ARG A 414 -8.34 -17.25 -6.06
CA ARG A 414 -8.18 -17.65 -4.67
C ARG A 414 -6.72 -17.75 -4.21
N TYR A 415 -5.82 -18.19 -5.11
CA TYR A 415 -4.46 -18.58 -4.73
C TYR A 415 -3.35 -17.70 -5.31
N THR A 416 -3.70 -16.72 -6.12
CA THR A 416 -2.75 -15.82 -6.78
C THR A 416 -3.16 -14.36 -6.62
N PRO A 417 -2.25 -13.39 -6.86
CA PRO A 417 -2.60 -11.97 -6.88
C PRO A 417 -3.52 -11.53 -8.04
N CYS A 418 -4.10 -12.46 -8.83
CA CYS A 418 -5.18 -12.14 -9.75
C CYS A 418 -6.42 -11.56 -9.03
N GLU A 419 -6.61 -11.87 -7.75
CA GLU A 419 -7.48 -11.15 -6.81
C GLU A 419 -6.64 -10.74 -5.62
N ASP A 420 -6.64 -9.44 -5.31
CA ASP A 420 -5.86 -8.90 -4.22
C ASP A 420 -6.64 -7.83 -3.45
N SER A 421 -6.23 -7.57 -2.23
CA SER A 421 -6.91 -6.66 -1.31
C SER A 421 -6.19 -5.33 -1.21
N PHE A 422 -6.92 -4.23 -1.43
CA PHE A 422 -6.43 -2.89 -1.17
C PHE A 422 -6.90 -2.43 0.23
N ALA A 423 -5.95 -2.24 1.16
CA ALA A 423 -6.24 -1.74 2.49
C ALA A 423 -6.19 -0.21 2.51
N CYS A 424 -7.32 0.45 2.75
CA CYS A 424 -7.43 1.90 2.86
C CYS A 424 -7.00 2.41 4.24
N ASN A 425 -6.24 3.50 4.22
CA ASN A 425 -5.95 4.32 5.39
C ASN A 425 -5.76 5.77 4.92
N PHE A 426 -6.85 6.55 4.92
CA PHE A 426 -6.87 7.93 4.41
C PHE A 426 -6.29 8.89 5.45
N ASN A 427 -4.99 8.75 5.67
CA ASN A 427 -4.21 9.60 6.55
C ASN A 427 -3.51 10.67 5.72
N LEU A 428 -3.81 11.94 5.98
CA LEU A 428 -3.23 13.09 5.28
C LEU A 428 -2.99 14.23 6.26
N LEU A 429 -2.16 15.19 5.86
CA LEU A 429 -1.92 16.39 6.65
C LEU A 429 -2.98 17.44 6.33
N ILE A 430 -3.70 17.86 7.36
CA ILE A 430 -4.65 18.98 7.31
C ILE A 430 -4.13 20.02 8.30
N ASP A 431 -3.84 21.22 7.82
CA ASP A 431 -3.27 22.31 8.61
C ASP A 431 -2.00 21.88 9.39
N GLY A 432 -1.12 21.09 8.73
CA GLY A 432 0.13 20.59 9.29
C GLY A 432 -0.04 19.48 10.34
N ARG A 433 -1.23 18.88 10.48
CA ARG A 433 -1.50 17.81 11.44
C ARG A 433 -1.99 16.55 10.72
N PRO A 434 -1.46 15.36 11.04
CA PRO A 434 -1.96 14.12 10.49
C PRO A 434 -3.39 13.85 10.97
N ALA A 435 -4.26 13.54 10.03
CA ALA A 435 -5.65 13.24 10.29
C ALA A 435 -6.13 12.07 9.42
N VAL A 436 -6.74 11.08 10.04
CA VAL A 436 -7.43 10.00 9.34
C VAL A 436 -8.90 10.38 9.23
N THR A 437 -9.40 10.49 8.02
CA THR A 437 -10.79 10.93 7.80
C THR A 437 -11.37 10.35 6.51
N GLY A 438 -12.70 10.22 6.46
CA GLY A 438 -13.41 9.76 5.27
C GLY A 438 -13.48 10.80 4.15
N VAL A 439 -14.05 10.40 3.02
CA VAL A 439 -14.11 11.21 1.79
C VAL A 439 -14.77 12.57 2.02
N LYS A 440 -15.90 12.63 2.75
CA LYS A 440 -16.56 13.92 3.08
C LYS A 440 -15.69 14.84 3.93
N GLY A 441 -14.93 14.28 4.86
CA GLY A 441 -13.99 15.05 5.68
C GLY A 441 -12.87 15.66 4.84
N ILE A 442 -12.34 14.89 3.87
CA ILE A 442 -11.34 15.38 2.91
C ILE A 442 -11.92 16.47 2.01
N LEU A 443 -13.13 16.27 1.45
CA LEU A 443 -13.80 17.27 0.62
C LEU A 443 -14.00 18.59 1.39
N GLY A 444 -14.47 18.50 2.64
CA GLY A 444 -14.68 19.69 3.49
C GLY A 444 -13.37 20.42 3.83
N ALA A 445 -12.29 19.66 4.13
CA ALA A 445 -10.98 20.25 4.40
C ALA A 445 -10.40 20.90 3.15
N TRP A 446 -10.48 20.23 1.99
CA TRP A 446 -10.03 20.80 0.73
C TRP A 446 -10.84 22.04 0.33
N LEU A 447 -12.15 22.06 0.54
CA LEU A 447 -12.98 23.22 0.26
C LEU A 447 -12.57 24.45 1.10
N ARG A 448 -12.24 24.26 2.38
CA ARG A 448 -11.70 25.37 3.21
C ARG A 448 -10.42 25.92 2.60
N PHE A 449 -9.49 25.04 2.27
CA PHE A 449 -8.24 25.41 1.60
C PHE A 449 -8.49 26.13 0.26
N ARG A 450 -9.38 25.61 -0.61
CA ARG A 450 -9.66 26.23 -1.91
C ARG A 450 -10.33 27.60 -1.77
N LYS A 451 -11.28 27.73 -0.85
CA LYS A 451 -11.91 29.04 -0.55
C LYS A 451 -10.87 30.06 -0.11
N ASP A 452 -9.90 29.66 0.70
CA ASP A 452 -8.82 30.55 1.11
C ASP A 452 -7.94 30.97 -0.09
N CYS A 453 -7.55 30.05 -0.94
CA CYS A 453 -6.82 30.35 -2.19
C CYS A 453 -7.58 31.38 -3.05
N ILE A 454 -8.90 31.20 -3.21
CA ILE A 454 -9.73 32.12 -3.99
C ILE A 454 -9.80 33.48 -3.32
N ARG A 455 -10.01 33.58 -2.00
CA ARG A 455 -10.00 34.84 -1.28
C ARG A 455 -8.68 35.57 -1.43
N ARG A 456 -7.56 34.87 -1.31
CA ARG A 456 -6.21 35.44 -1.47
C ARG A 456 -5.99 35.95 -2.90
N ARG A 457 -6.41 35.19 -3.93
CA ARG A 457 -6.41 35.62 -5.32
C ARG A 457 -7.22 36.90 -5.52
N LEU A 458 -8.47 36.92 -5.08
CA LEU A 458 -9.35 38.09 -5.24
C LEU A 458 -8.79 39.30 -4.51
N ASN A 459 -8.21 39.13 -3.34
CA ASN A 459 -7.54 40.23 -2.62
C ASN A 459 -6.33 40.76 -3.38
N TYR A 460 -5.51 39.86 -3.95
CA TYR A 460 -4.37 40.24 -4.77
C TYR A 460 -4.84 41.09 -5.98
N ASP A 461 -5.85 40.60 -6.70
CA ASP A 461 -6.42 41.30 -7.85
C ASP A 461 -7.03 42.64 -7.40
N LEU A 462 -7.75 42.70 -6.27
CA LEU A 462 -8.32 43.91 -5.70
C LEU A 462 -7.24 44.95 -5.39
N VAL A 463 -6.14 44.57 -4.72
CA VAL A 463 -5.03 45.48 -4.43
C VAL A 463 -4.42 46.00 -5.72
N LYS A 464 -4.11 45.14 -6.68
CA LYS A 464 -3.53 45.56 -7.97
C LYS A 464 -4.44 46.54 -8.76
N LEU A 465 -5.75 46.26 -8.78
CA LEU A 465 -6.70 47.16 -9.46
C LEU A 465 -6.88 48.47 -8.69
N THR A 466 -6.87 48.44 -7.37
CA THR A 466 -6.97 49.65 -6.53
C THR A 466 -5.73 50.52 -6.71
N ASP A 467 -4.51 49.94 -6.70
CA ASP A 467 -3.26 50.65 -6.96
C ASP A 467 -3.31 51.34 -8.34
N LYS A 468 -3.74 50.58 -9.37
CA LYS A 468 -3.89 51.16 -10.72
C LYS A 468 -4.92 52.28 -10.78
N LEU A 469 -6.08 52.08 -10.14
CA LEU A 469 -7.13 53.13 -10.07
C LEU A 469 -6.62 54.37 -9.35
N HIS A 470 -5.86 54.20 -8.28
CA HIS A 470 -5.25 55.30 -7.52
C HIS A 470 -4.34 56.15 -8.40
N LEU A 471 -3.48 55.54 -9.22
CA LEU A 471 -2.64 56.26 -10.18
C LEU A 471 -3.46 57.03 -11.24
N LEU A 472 -4.54 56.40 -11.74
CA LEU A 472 -5.43 57.03 -12.71
C LEU A 472 -6.22 58.21 -12.11
N TYR A 473 -6.54 58.20 -10.83
CA TYR A 473 -7.13 59.38 -10.16
C TYR A 473 -6.15 60.56 -10.10
N GLY A 474 -4.86 60.30 -9.87
CA GLY A 474 -3.83 61.33 -9.98
C GLY A 474 -3.75 61.93 -11.38
N LEU A 475 -3.75 61.05 -12.40
CA LEU A 475 -3.80 61.52 -13.78
C LEU A 475 -5.07 62.35 -14.07
N LYS A 476 -6.25 61.89 -13.60
CA LYS A 476 -7.52 62.63 -13.77
C LYS A 476 -7.48 64.03 -13.17
N ALA A 477 -6.83 64.22 -11.98
CA ALA A 477 -6.67 65.50 -11.34
C ALA A 477 -5.79 66.44 -12.18
N VAL A 478 -4.73 65.91 -12.81
CA VAL A 478 -3.80 66.72 -13.61
C VAL A 478 -4.36 67.02 -15.03
N VAL A 479 -5.13 66.09 -15.60
CA VAL A 479 -5.76 66.26 -16.93
C VAL A 479 -6.71 67.45 -16.99
N MET A 480 -7.31 67.87 -15.85
CA MET A 480 -8.15 69.02 -15.78
C MET A 480 -7.39 70.31 -16.06
N ASP A 481 -6.07 70.32 -15.83
CA ASP A 481 -5.19 71.51 -16.10
C ASP A 481 -3.77 71.02 -16.50
N ILE A 482 -3.69 70.40 -17.66
CA ILE A 482 -2.45 69.81 -18.23
C ILE A 482 -1.41 70.91 -18.47
N ASP A 483 -1.82 72.04 -18.96
CA ASP A 483 -0.91 73.18 -19.25
C ASP A 483 -0.19 73.67 -17.96
N ARG A 484 -0.86 73.64 -16.86
CA ARG A 484 -0.27 73.97 -15.57
C ARG A 484 0.75 72.85 -15.13
N ALA A 485 0.47 71.61 -15.33
CA ALA A 485 1.40 70.54 -15.01
C ALA A 485 2.67 70.66 -15.87
N ILE A 486 2.53 70.83 -17.18
CA ILE A 486 3.67 70.99 -18.09
C ILE A 486 4.50 72.18 -17.71
N ARG A 487 3.83 73.35 -17.32
CA ARG A 487 4.49 74.51 -16.87
C ARG A 487 5.31 74.25 -15.60
N ILE A 488 4.75 73.61 -14.60
CA ILE A 488 5.43 73.26 -13.35
C ILE A 488 6.65 72.42 -13.64
N ILE A 489 6.54 71.34 -14.42
CA ILE A 489 7.67 70.49 -14.75
C ILE A 489 8.77 71.27 -15.49
N ARG A 490 8.38 72.16 -16.40
CA ARG A 490 9.31 72.99 -17.21
C ARG A 490 10.01 74.10 -16.45
N GLU A 491 9.33 74.69 -15.50
CA GLU A 491 9.81 75.90 -14.74
C GLU A 491 10.50 75.49 -13.43
N THR A 492 10.53 74.23 -13.07
CA THR A 492 11.25 73.64 -11.93
C THR A 492 12.73 73.53 -12.27
N ASP A 493 13.61 74.16 -11.48
CA ASP A 493 15.06 74.18 -11.72
C ASP A 493 15.77 72.83 -11.43
N GLU A 494 15.31 72.13 -10.44
CA GLU A 494 15.90 70.83 -10.03
C GLU A 494 14.89 69.68 -10.14
N ASP A 495 15.31 68.54 -10.70
CA ASP A 495 14.49 67.34 -10.89
C ASP A 495 13.87 66.85 -9.58
N SER A 496 14.60 66.89 -8.46
CA SER A 496 14.16 66.55 -7.09
C SER A 496 12.95 67.35 -6.62
N HIS A 497 12.67 68.54 -7.15
CA HIS A 497 11.56 69.40 -6.77
C HIS A 497 10.31 69.22 -7.68
N VAL A 498 10.40 68.54 -8.78
CA VAL A 498 9.29 68.32 -9.73
C VAL A 498 8.11 67.58 -9.04
N VAL A 499 8.35 66.52 -8.39
CA VAL A 499 7.33 65.71 -7.69
C VAL A 499 6.70 66.47 -6.55
N PRO A 500 7.41 67.12 -5.61
CA PRO A 500 6.84 67.92 -4.57
C PRO A 500 6.00 69.12 -5.10
N ASN A 501 6.43 69.74 -6.20
CA ASN A 501 5.69 70.84 -6.81
C ASN A 501 4.36 70.40 -7.44
N LEU A 502 4.34 69.21 -8.11
CA LEU A 502 3.13 68.59 -8.64
C LEU A 502 2.16 68.20 -7.51
N MET A 503 2.67 67.58 -6.45
CA MET A 503 1.87 67.22 -5.26
C MET A 503 1.15 68.44 -4.68
N SER A 504 1.88 69.49 -4.48
CA SER A 504 1.34 70.74 -3.90
C SER A 504 0.33 71.41 -4.83
N ALA A 505 0.56 71.38 -6.14
CA ALA A 505 -0.26 72.09 -7.13
C ALA A 505 -1.60 71.33 -7.43
N PHE A 506 -1.61 70.01 -7.38
CA PHE A 506 -2.75 69.22 -7.75
C PHE A 506 -3.38 68.43 -6.58
N TYR A 507 -2.82 68.58 -5.38
CA TYR A 507 -3.24 67.82 -4.17
C TYR A 507 -3.23 66.31 -4.39
N ILE A 508 -2.20 65.79 -5.06
CA ILE A 508 -1.95 64.38 -5.32
C ILE A 508 -0.78 63.90 -4.43
N ASP A 509 -0.73 62.59 -4.19
CA ASP A 509 0.36 62.02 -3.43
C ASP A 509 1.63 61.76 -4.28
N GLU A 510 2.69 61.27 -3.64
CA GLU A 510 3.99 61.08 -4.25
C GLU A 510 3.92 60.02 -5.38
N LEU A 511 3.19 58.91 -5.18
CA LEU A 511 3.05 57.85 -6.19
C LEU A 511 2.32 58.35 -7.43
N GLN A 512 1.24 59.11 -7.23
CA GLN A 512 0.48 59.76 -8.31
C GLN A 512 1.31 60.82 -9.03
N ALA A 513 2.08 61.63 -8.29
CA ALA A 513 2.90 62.68 -8.87
C ALA A 513 4.06 62.10 -9.70
N ASN A 514 4.73 61.05 -9.23
CA ASN A 514 5.72 60.31 -9.99
C ASN A 514 5.12 59.75 -11.28
N TYR A 515 3.97 59.01 -11.18
CA TYR A 515 3.30 58.48 -12.34
C TYR A 515 2.97 59.54 -13.40
N VAL A 516 2.54 60.74 -12.98
CA VAL A 516 2.25 61.87 -13.88
C VAL A 516 3.53 62.42 -14.50
N ALA A 517 4.59 62.57 -13.73
CA ALA A 517 5.89 63.07 -14.22
C ALA A 517 6.51 62.14 -15.26
N ASP A 518 6.34 60.83 -15.13
CA ASP A 518 6.86 59.80 -16.02
C ASP A 518 6.02 59.58 -17.30
N ILE A 519 4.88 60.27 -17.45
CA ILE A 519 4.03 60.15 -18.63
C ILE A 519 4.76 60.67 -19.88
N LYS A 520 4.88 59.80 -20.88
CA LYS A 520 5.46 60.22 -22.17
C LYS A 520 4.59 61.33 -22.82
N LEU A 521 5.21 62.42 -23.30
CA LEU A 521 4.49 63.56 -23.92
C LEU A 521 3.47 63.13 -24.98
N ARG A 522 3.76 62.07 -25.75
CA ARG A 522 2.81 61.55 -26.76
C ARG A 522 1.50 61.02 -26.15
N HIS A 523 1.50 60.64 -24.87
CA HIS A 523 0.36 60.11 -24.14
C HIS A 523 -0.52 61.21 -23.51
N LEU A 524 -0.19 62.45 -23.68
CA LEU A 524 -1.01 63.60 -23.27
C LEU A 524 -2.02 64.03 -24.34
N ASN A 525 -2.16 63.25 -25.41
CA ASN A 525 -3.15 63.52 -26.43
C ASN A 525 -4.59 63.22 -25.91
N ARG A 526 -5.57 63.87 -26.55
CA ARG A 526 -6.98 63.80 -26.13
C ARG A 526 -7.53 62.37 -26.14
N GLU A 527 -7.13 61.57 -27.12
CA GLU A 527 -7.60 60.17 -27.28
C GLU A 527 -7.15 59.30 -26.11
N TYR A 528 -5.86 59.26 -25.80
CA TYR A 528 -5.28 58.52 -24.67
C TYR A 528 -5.90 58.94 -23.33
N VAL A 529 -6.10 60.24 -23.12
CA VAL A 529 -6.70 60.75 -21.90
C VAL A 529 -8.17 60.26 -21.75
N LEU A 530 -8.96 60.31 -22.84
CA LEU A 530 -10.34 59.83 -22.83
C LEU A 530 -10.39 58.31 -22.59
N GLU A 531 -9.48 57.55 -23.15
CA GLU A 531 -9.34 56.12 -22.95
C GLU A 531 -9.07 55.81 -21.46
N ARG A 532 -8.12 56.51 -20.83
CA ARG A 532 -7.80 56.34 -19.40
C ARG A 532 -8.96 56.72 -18.48
N LEU A 533 -9.74 57.74 -18.84
CA LEU A 533 -10.94 58.11 -18.08
C LEU A 533 -12.07 57.07 -18.19
N THR A 534 -12.19 56.42 -19.34
CA THR A 534 -13.13 55.30 -19.50
C THR A 534 -12.66 54.08 -18.75
N GLU A 535 -11.36 53.79 -18.79
CA GLU A 535 -10.74 52.71 -18.00
C GLU A 535 -10.98 52.90 -16.50
N THR A 536 -10.93 54.10 -15.97
CA THR A 536 -11.23 54.42 -14.58
C THR A 536 -12.60 53.87 -14.16
N LYS A 537 -13.63 54.08 -14.95
CA LYS A 537 -14.98 53.59 -14.65
C LYS A 537 -15.07 52.07 -14.66
N THR A 538 -14.42 51.44 -15.65
CA THR A 538 -14.39 49.96 -15.72
C THR A 538 -13.65 49.34 -14.54
N LEU A 539 -12.59 49.99 -14.08
CA LEU A 539 -11.85 49.56 -12.87
C LEU A 539 -12.68 49.76 -11.59
N GLU A 540 -13.42 50.86 -11.46
CA GLU A 540 -14.34 51.07 -10.33
C GLU A 540 -15.40 49.98 -10.26
N GLU A 541 -16.01 49.61 -11.39
CA GLU A 541 -17.00 48.56 -11.48
C GLU A 541 -16.39 47.16 -11.16
N GLN A 542 -15.17 46.89 -11.64
CA GLN A 542 -14.45 45.63 -11.35
C GLN A 542 -14.09 45.52 -9.86
N ILE A 543 -13.61 46.60 -9.25
CA ILE A 543 -13.28 46.68 -7.83
C ILE A 543 -14.53 46.42 -6.97
N GLU A 544 -15.64 47.11 -7.30
CA GLU A 544 -16.91 46.90 -6.60
C GLU A 544 -17.40 45.48 -6.72
N LYS A 545 -17.29 44.86 -7.91
CA LYS A 545 -17.63 43.45 -8.13
C LYS A 545 -16.76 42.51 -7.30
N LEU A 546 -15.44 42.75 -7.25
CA LEU A 546 -14.52 41.93 -6.44
C LEU A 546 -14.82 42.05 -4.96
N GLN A 547 -15.07 43.28 -4.45
CA GLN A 547 -15.45 43.48 -3.05
C GLN A 547 -16.74 42.73 -2.70
N LYS A 548 -17.80 42.87 -3.53
CA LYS A 548 -19.04 42.12 -3.34
C LYS A 548 -18.86 40.60 -3.37
N THR A 549 -17.94 40.10 -4.22
CA THR A 549 -17.63 38.69 -4.28
C THR A 549 -16.88 38.19 -3.02
N LEU A 550 -15.96 39.02 -2.48
CA LEU A 550 -15.21 38.72 -1.25
C LEU A 550 -16.13 38.68 -0.01
N GLU A 551 -17.13 39.55 0.05
CA GLU A 551 -18.10 39.64 1.15
C GLU A 551 -19.14 38.52 1.12
N ASN A 552 -19.37 37.89 -0.04
CA ASN A 552 -20.41 36.88 -0.21
C ASN A 552 -19.83 35.48 -0.46
N GLU A 553 -19.86 34.63 0.56
CA GLU A 553 -19.37 33.24 0.46
C GLU A 553 -20.07 32.41 -0.65
N LYS A 554 -21.33 32.71 -0.93
CA LYS A 554 -22.06 32.01 -2.00
C LYS A 554 -21.52 32.34 -3.40
N GLU A 555 -20.95 33.52 -3.61
CA GLU A 555 -20.31 33.83 -4.88
C GLU A 555 -18.99 33.07 -5.04
N ILE A 556 -18.22 32.89 -3.96
CA ILE A 556 -17.04 32.05 -3.95
C ILE A 556 -17.43 30.59 -4.25
N ASP A 557 -18.52 30.09 -3.68
CA ASP A 557 -19.03 28.76 -3.96
C ASP A 557 -19.43 28.57 -5.44
N LYS A 558 -20.02 29.58 -6.07
CA LYS A 558 -20.31 29.58 -7.50
C LYS A 558 -19.05 29.52 -8.37
N ILE A 559 -18.00 30.22 -7.97
CA ILE A 559 -16.70 30.17 -8.65
C ILE A 559 -16.18 28.73 -8.61
N ILE A 560 -16.18 28.10 -7.44
CA ILE A 560 -15.73 26.70 -7.28
C ILE A 560 -16.58 25.76 -8.15
N ILE A 561 -17.91 25.88 -8.12
CA ILE A 561 -18.79 25.05 -8.93
C ILE A 561 -18.47 25.19 -10.43
N THR A 562 -18.26 26.42 -10.89
CA THR A 562 -17.92 26.69 -12.30
C THR A 562 -16.54 26.05 -12.64
N GLU A 563 -15.56 26.21 -11.78
CA GLU A 563 -14.25 25.59 -11.95
C GLU A 563 -14.36 24.05 -12.04
N GLN A 564 -15.13 23.41 -11.14
CA GLN A 564 -15.33 21.95 -11.18
C GLN A 564 -16.01 21.50 -12.48
N GLN A 565 -17.03 22.22 -12.96
CA GLN A 565 -17.70 21.95 -14.23
C GLN A 565 -16.75 22.04 -15.43
N GLN A 566 -15.87 23.03 -15.44
CA GLN A 566 -14.84 23.19 -16.48
C GLN A 566 -13.84 22.04 -16.46
N ILE A 567 -13.40 21.60 -15.28
CA ILE A 567 -12.50 20.47 -15.10
C ILE A 567 -13.15 19.17 -15.61
N ILE A 568 -14.41 18.91 -15.25
CA ILE A 568 -15.16 17.76 -15.75
C ILE A 568 -15.21 17.76 -17.29
N LYS A 569 -15.49 18.92 -17.88
CA LYS A 569 -15.58 19.07 -19.35
C LYS A 569 -14.23 18.85 -20.03
N LYS A 570 -13.13 19.37 -19.45
CA LYS A 570 -11.82 19.42 -20.09
C LYS A 570 -11.00 18.15 -19.87
N TYR A 571 -11.10 17.57 -18.68
CA TYR A 571 -10.22 16.46 -18.24
C TYR A 571 -10.97 15.20 -17.78
N GLY A 572 -12.30 15.25 -17.67
CA GLY A 572 -13.12 14.12 -17.22
C GLY A 572 -13.03 12.94 -18.20
N LYS A 573 -12.63 11.78 -17.69
CA LYS A 573 -12.58 10.50 -18.42
C LYS A 573 -13.57 9.51 -17.83
N ASP A 574 -13.91 8.49 -18.59
CA ASP A 574 -14.69 7.37 -18.09
C ASP A 574 -13.84 6.52 -17.14
N ARG A 575 -14.50 5.79 -16.26
CA ARG A 575 -13.86 4.88 -15.32
C ARG A 575 -13.09 3.79 -16.06
N GLN A 576 -11.96 3.39 -15.50
CA GLN A 576 -11.15 2.28 -15.98
C GLN A 576 -11.46 0.99 -15.20
N THR A 577 -11.60 1.08 -13.88
CA THR A 577 -11.97 -0.06 -13.03
C THR A 577 -13.47 -0.27 -13.06
N GLU A 578 -13.91 -1.44 -13.46
CA GLU A 578 -15.30 -1.82 -13.50
C GLU A 578 -15.79 -2.27 -12.13
N VAL A 579 -16.99 -1.82 -11.74
CA VAL A 579 -17.59 -2.18 -10.45
C VAL A 579 -18.49 -3.38 -10.61
N VAL A 580 -18.23 -4.42 -9.84
CA VAL A 580 -19.04 -5.64 -9.79
C VAL A 580 -19.53 -5.84 -8.36
N HIS A 581 -20.85 -5.87 -8.17
CA HIS A 581 -21.42 -6.12 -6.85
C HIS A 581 -21.19 -7.58 -6.43
N LEU A 582 -20.86 -7.80 -5.17
CA LEU A 582 -20.58 -9.16 -4.65
C LEU A 582 -21.74 -10.14 -4.89
N ASN A 583 -22.97 -9.65 -4.92
CA ASN A 583 -24.17 -10.46 -5.22
C ASN A 583 -24.22 -10.94 -6.67
N GLU A 584 -23.53 -10.28 -7.58
CA GLU A 584 -23.49 -10.57 -9.03
C GLU A 584 -22.28 -11.44 -9.38
N VAL A 585 -21.29 -11.48 -8.50
CA VAL A 585 -20.18 -12.41 -8.65
C VAL A 585 -20.80 -13.80 -8.60
N ARG A 586 -20.83 -14.48 -9.74
CA ARG A 586 -21.16 -15.90 -9.78
C ARG A 586 -20.12 -16.57 -8.87
N VAL A 587 -20.53 -16.84 -7.66
CA VAL A 587 -19.89 -17.82 -6.83
C VAL A 587 -20.14 -19.11 -7.62
N HIS A 588 -19.17 -19.52 -8.44
CA HIS A 588 -19.12 -20.91 -8.83
C HIS A 588 -19.16 -21.64 -7.49
N GLU A 589 -20.34 -22.22 -7.21
CA GLU A 589 -20.56 -22.92 -5.96
C GLU A 589 -19.36 -23.80 -5.72
N GLU A 590 -18.72 -23.62 -4.60
CA GLU A 590 -17.53 -24.36 -4.14
C GLU A 590 -17.82 -25.88 -4.04
N LYS A 591 -18.75 -26.41 -4.79
CA LYS A 591 -19.10 -27.83 -4.77
C LYS A 591 -18.04 -28.77 -5.36
N SER A 592 -16.98 -28.26 -5.97
CA SER A 592 -16.12 -29.18 -6.71
C SER A 592 -14.60 -28.94 -6.70
N VAL A 593 -14.05 -27.95 -6.03
CA VAL A 593 -12.58 -27.82 -6.07
C VAL A 593 -11.99 -27.48 -4.70
N ILE A 594 -12.26 -28.32 -3.71
CA ILE A 594 -11.29 -28.53 -2.66
C ILE A 594 -10.20 -29.38 -3.30
N ASP A 595 -9.03 -28.76 -3.55
CA ASP A 595 -7.88 -29.51 -4.04
C ASP A 595 -7.55 -30.61 -3.02
N ALA A 596 -7.96 -31.84 -3.34
CA ALA A 596 -7.67 -33.03 -2.52
C ALA A 596 -6.22 -33.48 -2.77
N PHE A 597 -5.24 -32.62 -2.41
CA PHE A 597 -3.86 -33.09 -2.42
C PHE A 597 -3.51 -33.83 -1.11
N PRO A 598 -2.65 -34.85 -1.18
CA PRO A 598 -2.22 -35.57 -0.01
C PRO A 598 -1.32 -34.72 0.90
N LEU A 599 -1.55 -34.81 2.19
CA LEU A 599 -0.82 -34.08 3.22
C LEU A 599 -0.56 -34.92 4.47
N LYS A 600 0.35 -34.48 5.32
CA LYS A 600 0.48 -34.99 6.69
C LYS A 600 0.14 -33.91 7.71
N LEU A 601 -0.54 -34.32 8.77
CA LEU A 601 -0.83 -33.50 9.95
C LEU A 601 0.05 -33.95 11.09
N PHE A 602 0.73 -32.99 11.74
CA PHE A 602 1.56 -33.26 12.92
C PHE A 602 1.01 -32.44 14.09
N LEU A 603 0.65 -33.16 15.17
CA LEU A 603 0.25 -32.52 16.44
C LEU A 603 1.41 -32.67 17.42
N THR A 604 1.78 -31.58 18.09
CA THR A 604 2.79 -31.56 19.14
C THR A 604 2.16 -31.62 20.52
N GLU A 605 2.95 -32.01 21.53
CA GLU A 605 2.50 -32.10 22.95
C GLU A 605 2.07 -30.71 23.47
N HIS A 606 2.71 -29.64 23.05
CA HIS A 606 2.37 -28.27 23.42
C HIS A 606 1.18 -27.70 22.62
N GLY A 607 0.55 -28.51 21.76
CA GLY A 607 -0.66 -28.13 21.04
C GLY A 607 -0.41 -27.31 19.76
N TYR A 608 0.71 -27.51 19.08
CA TYR A 608 0.93 -26.98 17.74
C TYR A 608 0.52 -27.99 16.69
N LEU A 609 -0.24 -27.54 15.69
CA LEU A 609 -0.67 -28.35 14.55
C LEU A 609 0.01 -27.82 13.28
N LYS A 610 0.68 -28.73 12.57
CA LYS A 610 1.26 -28.44 11.25
C LYS A 610 0.52 -29.24 10.19
N LYS A 611 0.12 -28.56 9.13
CA LYS A 611 -0.35 -29.16 7.91
C LYS A 611 0.76 -29.04 6.87
N VAL A 612 1.35 -30.15 6.44
CA VAL A 612 2.50 -30.18 5.54
C VAL A 612 2.17 -31.03 4.33
N SER A 613 2.37 -30.47 3.12
CA SER A 613 2.21 -31.28 1.89
C SER A 613 3.35 -32.29 1.74
N LEU A 614 3.08 -33.43 1.11
CA LEU A 614 4.11 -34.46 0.88
C LEU A 614 5.29 -33.92 0.05
N ALA A 615 5.06 -32.94 -0.82
CA ALA A 615 6.13 -32.29 -1.56
C ALA A 615 7.07 -31.49 -0.64
N SER A 616 6.50 -30.78 0.33
CA SER A 616 7.26 -30.00 1.32
C SER A 616 8.05 -30.87 2.28
N LEU A 617 7.50 -32.05 2.65
CA LEU A 617 8.20 -33.03 3.51
C LEU A 617 9.44 -33.65 2.84
N ARG A 618 9.38 -33.91 1.54
CA ARG A 618 10.54 -34.47 0.80
C ARG A 618 11.73 -33.52 0.75
N MET A 619 11.52 -32.24 0.95
CA MET A 619 12.56 -31.19 0.91
C MET A 619 13.09 -30.83 2.31
N ALA A 620 12.52 -31.34 3.37
CA ALA A 620 12.84 -30.98 4.73
C ALA A 620 13.69 -32.03 5.42
N SER A 621 14.75 -31.60 6.11
CA SER A 621 15.64 -32.48 6.89
C SER A 621 15.20 -32.67 8.35
N SER A 622 14.38 -31.77 8.90
CA SER A 622 13.87 -31.84 10.28
C SER A 622 12.67 -30.94 10.50
N HIS A 623 11.89 -31.24 11.54
CA HIS A 623 10.80 -30.41 12.00
C HIS A 623 11.29 -29.36 13.02
N LYS A 624 10.92 -28.09 12.84
CA LYS A 624 11.13 -27.06 13.86
C LYS A 624 10.04 -27.21 14.93
N LEU A 625 10.45 -27.52 16.16
CA LEU A 625 9.61 -27.59 17.35
C LEU A 625 9.97 -26.46 18.32
N LYS A 626 9.12 -26.22 19.34
CA LYS A 626 9.46 -25.40 20.49
C LYS A 626 10.45 -26.14 21.38
N ASP A 627 11.14 -25.42 22.24
CA ASP A 627 12.01 -26.05 23.26
C ASP A 627 11.17 -26.98 24.12
N GLU A 628 11.68 -28.20 24.34
CA GLU A 628 11.05 -29.28 25.12
C GLU A 628 9.71 -29.80 24.56
N ASP A 629 9.33 -29.47 23.28
CA ASP A 629 8.14 -29.99 22.60
C ASP A 629 8.47 -31.20 21.72
N ARG A 630 7.50 -32.10 21.53
CA ARG A 630 7.64 -33.27 20.67
C ARG A 630 6.37 -33.55 19.88
N ILE A 631 6.49 -34.23 18.74
CA ILE A 631 5.35 -34.68 17.95
C ILE A 631 4.70 -35.87 18.66
N VAL A 632 3.40 -35.74 18.96
CA VAL A 632 2.61 -36.80 19.61
C VAL A 632 1.70 -37.55 18.66
N GLN A 633 1.34 -36.94 17.52
CA GLN A 633 0.60 -37.62 16.46
C GLN A 633 1.07 -37.17 15.08
N ALA A 634 1.15 -38.11 14.13
CA ALA A 634 1.35 -37.86 12.72
C ALA A 634 0.27 -38.65 11.95
N LEU A 635 -0.51 -37.90 11.13
CA LEU A 635 -1.65 -38.48 10.41
C LEU A 635 -1.54 -38.18 8.92
N ASP A 636 -1.74 -39.18 8.10
CA ASP A 636 -1.90 -38.99 6.66
C ASP A 636 -3.33 -38.59 6.33
N GLY A 637 -3.49 -37.76 5.29
CA GLY A 637 -4.81 -37.31 4.84
C GLY A 637 -4.77 -36.52 3.57
N THR A 638 -5.90 -35.89 3.29
CA THR A 638 -6.07 -35.01 2.15
C THR A 638 -6.59 -33.66 2.60
N ASN A 639 -6.35 -32.65 1.80
CA ASN A 639 -6.83 -31.28 2.08
C ASN A 639 -8.38 -31.18 2.15
N GLY A 640 -9.11 -32.19 1.66
CA GLY A 640 -10.58 -32.23 1.71
C GLY A 640 -11.16 -32.82 3.00
N ASP A 641 -10.34 -33.37 3.87
CA ASP A 641 -10.77 -34.11 5.05
C ASP A 641 -11.30 -33.22 6.18
N ASP A 642 -12.08 -33.83 7.08
CA ASP A 642 -12.45 -33.24 8.38
C ASP A 642 -11.43 -33.64 9.44
N ILE A 643 -10.99 -32.69 10.25
CA ILE A 643 -10.15 -32.89 11.42
C ILE A 643 -11.02 -32.82 12.66
N LEU A 644 -10.99 -33.85 13.48
CA LEU A 644 -11.71 -33.95 14.74
C LEU A 644 -10.71 -33.81 15.90
N PHE A 645 -10.90 -32.83 16.78
CA PHE A 645 -10.06 -32.58 17.97
C PHE A 645 -10.81 -33.06 19.21
N PHE A 646 -10.37 -34.14 19.83
CA PHE A 646 -10.93 -34.66 21.09
C PHE A 646 -10.22 -34.02 22.28
N THR A 647 -10.98 -33.50 23.24
CA THR A 647 -10.44 -32.75 24.38
C THR A 647 -10.72 -33.46 25.71
N ASP A 648 -10.00 -33.07 26.75
CA ASP A 648 -10.14 -33.59 28.12
C ASP A 648 -11.48 -33.25 28.80
N LYS A 649 -12.24 -32.32 28.23
CA LYS A 649 -13.60 -31.95 28.70
C LYS A 649 -14.73 -32.71 27.98
N CYS A 650 -14.42 -33.87 27.44
CA CYS A 650 -15.38 -34.74 26.72
C CYS A 650 -16.07 -34.02 25.57
N GLN A 651 -15.34 -33.16 24.86
CA GLN A 651 -15.81 -32.41 23.70
C GLN A 651 -15.04 -32.84 22.46
N VAL A 652 -15.62 -32.61 21.27
CA VAL A 652 -14.94 -32.73 20.00
C VAL A 652 -15.19 -31.49 19.15
N TYR A 653 -14.14 -30.92 18.66
CA TYR A 653 -14.17 -29.81 17.70
C TYR A 653 -13.90 -30.33 16.30
N LYS A 654 -14.62 -29.78 15.33
CA LYS A 654 -14.48 -30.15 13.92
C LYS A 654 -13.90 -28.96 13.15
N PHE A 655 -12.93 -29.24 12.32
CA PHE A 655 -12.29 -28.26 11.47
C PHE A 655 -12.04 -28.84 10.07
N LYS A 656 -12.18 -28.05 9.01
CA LYS A 656 -11.88 -28.49 7.65
C LYS A 656 -10.40 -28.36 7.36
N ALA A 657 -9.76 -29.41 6.86
CA ALA A 657 -8.34 -29.41 6.57
C ALA A 657 -7.93 -28.30 5.57
N HIS A 658 -8.83 -27.92 4.63
CA HIS A 658 -8.58 -26.85 3.68
C HIS A 658 -8.66 -25.45 4.27
N GLU A 659 -9.25 -25.27 5.44
CA GLU A 659 -9.29 -24.00 6.18
C GLU A 659 -7.96 -23.73 6.93
N LEU A 660 -7.09 -24.76 7.06
CA LEU A 660 -5.76 -24.62 7.65
C LEU A 660 -4.76 -24.18 6.59
N ASP A 661 -3.91 -23.23 6.95
CA ASP A 661 -2.76 -22.85 6.12
C ASP A 661 -1.74 -24.00 6.04
N GLU A 662 -1.08 -24.10 4.91
CA GLU A 662 0.01 -25.04 4.72
C GLU A 662 1.29 -24.52 5.36
N HIS A 663 2.01 -25.39 6.04
CA HIS A 663 3.24 -25.07 6.74
C HIS A 663 4.42 -25.84 6.13
N LYS A 664 5.59 -25.20 6.16
CA LYS A 664 6.86 -25.93 5.95
C LYS A 664 7.25 -26.64 7.25
N ALA A 665 7.96 -27.76 7.15
CA ALA A 665 8.49 -28.47 8.33
C ALA A 665 9.33 -27.54 9.23
N SER A 666 10.01 -26.55 8.63
CA SER A 666 10.83 -25.55 9.33
C SER A 666 10.04 -24.46 10.08
N THR A 667 8.70 -24.46 10.07
CA THR A 667 7.85 -23.52 10.82
C THR A 667 7.21 -24.18 12.03
N LEU A 668 6.75 -23.41 13.02
CA LEU A 668 6.13 -23.97 14.24
C LEU A 668 4.71 -24.53 14.01
N GLY A 669 3.99 -24.05 13.00
CA GLY A 669 2.59 -24.40 12.78
C GLY A 669 1.62 -23.52 13.58
N HIS A 670 0.32 -23.85 13.48
CA HIS A 670 -0.73 -23.15 14.22
C HIS A 670 -0.87 -23.67 15.64
N TYR A 671 -1.05 -22.76 16.57
CA TYR A 671 -1.44 -23.13 17.94
C TYR A 671 -2.92 -23.51 17.93
N VAL A 672 -3.23 -24.78 18.23
CA VAL A 672 -4.58 -25.36 18.07
C VAL A 672 -5.66 -24.54 18.78
N TYR A 673 -5.35 -24.01 19.94
CA TYR A 673 -6.27 -23.24 20.76
C TYR A 673 -6.63 -21.86 20.17
N ASN A 674 -5.90 -21.41 19.15
CA ASN A 674 -6.27 -20.25 18.34
C ASN A 674 -7.17 -20.60 17.14
N LEU A 675 -7.23 -21.88 16.77
CA LEU A 675 -8.04 -22.39 15.66
C LEU A 675 -9.44 -22.79 16.10
N ILE A 676 -9.55 -23.34 17.29
CA ILE A 676 -10.80 -23.83 17.89
C ILE A 676 -11.11 -23.04 19.16
N GLU A 677 -12.37 -22.65 19.32
CA GLU A 677 -12.85 -21.90 20.49
C GLU A 677 -13.00 -22.87 21.68
N THR A 678 -11.89 -23.18 22.34
CA THR A 678 -11.87 -24.04 23.53
C THR A 678 -12.34 -23.28 24.79
N GLU A 679 -12.79 -24.04 25.77
CA GLU A 679 -13.02 -23.51 27.12
C GLU A 679 -11.67 -23.24 27.83
N PRO A 680 -11.64 -22.36 28.83
CA PRO A 680 -10.44 -22.16 29.64
C PRO A 680 -9.90 -23.47 30.19
N ASP A 681 -8.59 -23.68 30.10
CA ASP A 681 -7.85 -24.87 30.58
C ASP A 681 -8.24 -26.21 29.89
N GLU A 682 -8.94 -26.16 28.76
CA GLU A 682 -9.28 -27.33 27.96
C GLU A 682 -8.08 -27.76 27.12
N LYS A 683 -7.74 -29.08 27.15
CA LYS A 683 -6.58 -29.64 26.41
C LYS A 683 -7.04 -30.61 25.33
N VAL A 684 -6.43 -30.47 24.14
CA VAL A 684 -6.59 -31.44 23.05
C VAL A 684 -5.77 -32.70 23.40
N LEU A 685 -6.43 -33.87 23.45
CA LEU A 685 -5.83 -35.13 23.75
C LEU A 685 -5.50 -35.98 22.52
N TYR A 686 -6.33 -35.87 21.48
CA TYR A 686 -6.23 -36.71 20.29
C TYR A 686 -6.86 -36.04 19.08
N ILE A 687 -6.30 -36.25 17.89
CA ILE A 687 -6.89 -35.80 16.63
C ILE A 687 -7.17 -36.98 15.69
N VAL A 688 -8.22 -36.84 14.89
CA VAL A 688 -8.56 -37.77 13.83
C VAL A 688 -8.76 -37.01 12.53
N ASN A 689 -8.16 -37.50 11.45
CA ASN A 689 -8.39 -36.99 10.11
C ASN A 689 -9.26 -38.01 9.33
N THR A 690 -10.36 -37.52 8.70
CA THR A 690 -11.30 -38.42 8.03
C THR A 690 -12.01 -37.73 6.86
N SER A 691 -12.20 -38.48 5.77
CA SER A 691 -13.03 -38.10 4.62
C SER A 691 -14.38 -38.79 4.59
N ASP A 692 -14.50 -39.97 5.19
CA ASP A 692 -15.61 -40.92 5.04
C ASP A 692 -16.32 -41.30 6.36
N TYR A 693 -15.73 -40.91 7.50
CA TYR A 693 -16.20 -41.26 8.84
C TYR A 693 -16.30 -42.78 9.08
N GLU A 694 -15.52 -43.55 8.35
CA GLU A 694 -15.41 -45.02 8.59
C GLU A 694 -14.41 -45.29 9.70
N GLY A 695 -14.60 -46.42 10.41
CA GLY A 695 -13.77 -46.81 11.54
C GLY A 695 -14.42 -46.55 12.89
N GLU A 696 -13.64 -46.76 13.95
CA GLU A 696 -14.13 -46.79 15.34
C GLU A 696 -13.21 -45.94 16.24
N MET A 697 -13.80 -45.17 17.14
CA MET A 697 -13.10 -44.49 18.23
C MET A 697 -13.10 -45.41 19.45
N VAL A 698 -11.93 -45.59 20.07
CA VAL A 698 -11.73 -46.42 21.25
C VAL A 698 -11.28 -45.53 22.40
N PHE A 699 -12.02 -45.57 23.50
CA PHE A 699 -11.73 -44.80 24.72
C PHE A 699 -11.45 -45.80 25.84
N ALA A 700 -10.25 -45.79 26.38
CA ALA A 700 -9.86 -46.55 27.57
C ALA A 700 -9.89 -45.65 28.80
N PHE A 701 -10.60 -46.03 29.84
CA PHE A 701 -10.81 -45.24 31.05
C PHE A 701 -10.08 -45.79 32.28
N GLU A 702 -9.76 -44.90 33.22
CA GLU A 702 -9.12 -45.28 34.51
C GLU A 702 -9.91 -46.33 35.29
N ASN A 703 -11.26 -46.34 35.19
CA ASN A 703 -12.14 -47.31 35.82
C ASN A 703 -12.14 -48.69 35.16
N GLY A 704 -11.23 -48.92 34.20
CA GLY A 704 -11.05 -50.19 33.50
C GLY A 704 -12.15 -50.53 32.50
N LYS A 705 -13.03 -49.59 32.18
CA LYS A 705 -13.99 -49.73 31.08
C LYS A 705 -13.35 -49.28 29.74
N VAL A 706 -13.81 -49.85 28.67
CA VAL A 706 -13.42 -49.49 27.30
C VAL A 706 -14.70 -49.22 26.51
N ALA A 707 -14.77 -48.06 25.89
CA ALA A 707 -15.88 -47.72 24.99
C ALA A 707 -15.38 -47.78 23.54
N LYS A 708 -16.17 -48.46 22.70
CA LYS A 708 -15.93 -48.56 21.26
C LYS A 708 -17.12 -47.94 20.52
N VAL A 709 -16.89 -46.82 19.79
CA VAL A 709 -17.92 -45.99 19.16
C VAL A 709 -17.61 -45.80 17.67
N PRO A 710 -18.55 -46.02 16.73
CA PRO A 710 -18.32 -45.74 15.32
C PRO A 710 -17.98 -44.28 15.09
N LEU A 711 -16.98 -44.00 14.28
CA LEU A 711 -16.60 -42.63 13.91
C LEU A 711 -17.80 -41.88 13.25
N LYS A 712 -18.65 -42.61 12.55
CA LYS A 712 -19.91 -42.09 11.96
C LYS A 712 -20.85 -41.43 12.97
N SER A 713 -20.73 -41.76 14.26
CA SER A 713 -21.50 -41.10 15.34
C SER A 713 -21.11 -39.64 15.54
N TYR A 714 -19.99 -39.19 15.00
CA TYR A 714 -19.49 -37.79 15.02
C TYR A 714 -19.80 -37.05 13.71
N GLU A 715 -20.31 -37.72 12.68
CA GLU A 715 -20.83 -37.11 11.48
C GLU A 715 -22.14 -36.31 11.81
N THR A 716 -22.32 -35.14 11.26
CA THR A 716 -23.52 -34.33 11.47
C THR A 716 -24.11 -33.89 10.15
N LYS A 717 -25.45 -33.93 9.99
CA LYS A 717 -26.17 -33.50 8.78
C LYS A 717 -25.90 -32.05 8.42
N THR A 718 -25.69 -31.18 9.42
CA THR A 718 -25.26 -29.80 9.29
C THR A 718 -23.89 -29.67 9.95
N TYR A 719 -22.95 -28.98 9.30
CA TYR A 719 -21.61 -28.81 9.85
C TYR A 719 -21.67 -28.06 11.18
N ARG A 720 -21.39 -28.78 12.28
CA ARG A 720 -21.29 -28.22 13.63
C ARG A 720 -19.84 -28.25 14.07
N LYS A 721 -19.28 -27.07 14.35
CA LYS A 721 -17.88 -26.91 14.77
C LYS A 721 -17.59 -27.56 16.15
N LYS A 722 -18.57 -27.62 17.05
CA LYS A 722 -18.41 -28.18 18.41
C LYS A 722 -19.49 -29.23 18.73
N LEU A 723 -19.09 -30.38 19.22
CA LEU A 723 -19.96 -31.43 19.73
C LEU A 723 -19.63 -31.70 21.21
N ILE A 724 -20.61 -31.58 22.08
CA ILE A 724 -20.50 -31.87 23.50
C ILE A 724 -20.79 -33.34 23.77
N LYS A 725 -20.34 -33.86 24.93
CA LYS A 725 -20.49 -35.28 25.34
C LYS A 725 -19.99 -36.25 24.27
N ALA A 726 -18.75 -35.97 23.79
CA ALA A 726 -18.09 -36.77 22.75
C ALA A 726 -17.71 -38.17 23.23
N TYR A 727 -17.51 -38.35 24.52
CA TYR A 727 -17.30 -39.63 25.21
C TYR A 727 -17.80 -39.47 26.67
N SER A 728 -17.74 -40.56 27.46
CA SER A 728 -18.24 -40.57 28.86
C SER A 728 -17.39 -39.69 29.78
N ASP A 729 -18.03 -38.92 30.63
CA ASP A 729 -17.44 -38.12 31.70
C ASP A 729 -17.37 -38.80 33.05
N GLU A 730 -17.79 -40.12 33.12
CA GLU A 730 -17.84 -40.91 34.38
C GLU A 730 -16.39 -41.21 34.90
N SER A 731 -15.40 -41.30 34.01
CA SER A 731 -14.02 -41.58 34.38
C SER A 731 -13.06 -40.97 33.38
N ARG A 732 -11.89 -40.55 33.86
CA ARG A 732 -10.86 -39.97 33.03
C ARG A 732 -10.41 -40.95 31.95
N PRO A 733 -10.23 -40.51 30.67
CA PRO A 733 -9.62 -41.35 29.62
C PRO A 733 -8.12 -41.45 29.87
N VAL A 734 -7.61 -42.70 29.79
CA VAL A 734 -6.19 -43.00 29.84
C VAL A 734 -5.59 -43.11 28.45
N GLY A 735 -6.41 -43.42 27.45
CA GLY A 735 -6.06 -43.43 26.05
C GLY A 735 -7.28 -43.23 25.15
N ILE A 736 -7.08 -42.48 24.06
CA ILE A 736 -8.04 -42.29 22.97
C ILE A 736 -7.33 -42.77 21.70
N PHE A 737 -7.99 -43.65 20.94
CA PHE A 737 -7.41 -44.23 19.74
C PHE A 737 -8.45 -44.31 18.63
N PHE A 738 -7.96 -44.25 17.42
CA PHE A 738 -8.74 -44.52 16.21
C PHE A 738 -8.34 -45.85 15.59
N ALA A 739 -9.32 -46.71 15.34
CA ALA A 739 -9.14 -47.98 14.65
C ALA A 739 -9.94 -48.03 13.37
N ARG A 740 -9.29 -48.20 12.22
CA ARG A 740 -9.97 -48.35 10.94
C ARG A 740 -10.38 -49.84 10.72
N GLU A 741 -9.51 -50.75 11.03
CA GLU A 741 -9.70 -52.20 10.87
C GLU A 741 -9.14 -52.97 12.08
N GLY A 742 -10.01 -53.22 13.08
CA GLY A 742 -9.61 -54.02 14.25
C GLY A 742 -8.45 -53.41 15.05
N GLY A 743 -7.79 -54.23 15.87
CA GLY A 743 -6.64 -53.88 16.68
C GLY A 743 -6.63 -54.66 17.99
N GLU A 744 -5.49 -54.60 18.66
CA GLU A 744 -5.36 -55.12 20.04
C GLU A 744 -5.16 -53.92 21.01
N LEU A 745 -5.83 -53.95 22.17
CA LEU A 745 -5.66 -52.92 23.19
C LEU A 745 -4.86 -53.46 24.36
N PHE A 746 -3.70 -52.89 24.60
CA PHE A 746 -2.84 -53.14 25.75
C PHE A 746 -3.19 -52.18 26.87
N LEU A 747 -3.55 -52.73 28.06
CA LEU A 747 -3.90 -51.96 29.24
C LEU A 747 -3.03 -52.34 30.41
N VAL A 748 -2.54 -51.36 31.14
CA VAL A 748 -1.74 -51.57 32.35
C VAL A 748 -2.53 -51.01 33.56
N ARG A 749 -2.77 -51.89 34.52
CA ARG A 749 -3.41 -51.54 35.79
C ARG A 749 -2.35 -51.39 36.89
N ARG A 750 -2.43 -50.29 37.61
CA ARG A 750 -1.62 -50.00 38.78
C ARG A 750 -2.37 -50.44 40.04
N ALA A 751 -1.75 -51.20 40.92
CA ALA A 751 -2.32 -51.73 42.14
C ALA A 751 -1.58 -51.31 43.44
N GLY A 752 -0.64 -50.36 43.32
CA GLY A 752 0.23 -49.85 44.40
C GLY A 752 1.35 -49.03 43.83
N ALA A 753 2.36 -48.66 44.61
CA ALA A 753 3.46 -47.79 44.15
C ALA A 753 4.22 -48.44 42.98
N ASP A 754 4.54 -49.78 43.07
CA ASP A 754 5.34 -50.49 42.07
C ASP A 754 4.68 -51.81 41.61
N ALA A 755 3.38 -51.99 41.82
CA ALA A 755 2.67 -53.21 41.47
C ALA A 755 1.80 -52.98 40.22
N TYR A 756 2.22 -53.52 39.10
CA TYR A 756 1.49 -53.41 37.83
C TYR A 756 0.98 -54.77 37.36
N THR A 757 -0.13 -54.77 36.69
CA THR A 757 -0.62 -55.92 35.92
C THR A 757 -1.06 -55.44 34.55
N ALA A 758 -0.77 -56.22 33.51
CA ALA A 758 -1.12 -55.86 32.14
C ALA A 758 -1.98 -56.96 31.49
N LEU A 759 -2.77 -56.54 30.55
CA LEU A 759 -3.53 -57.40 29.67
C LEU A 759 -3.61 -56.81 28.27
N THR A 760 -3.64 -57.67 27.27
CA THR A 760 -3.88 -57.33 25.88
C THR A 760 -5.05 -58.16 25.38
N PHE A 761 -5.92 -57.55 24.62
CA PHE A 761 -7.08 -58.25 24.05
C PHE A 761 -7.49 -57.62 22.73
N ASP A 762 -8.09 -58.46 21.87
CA ASP A 762 -8.65 -58.03 20.58
C ASP A 762 -9.86 -57.13 20.79
N LEU A 763 -9.92 -56.01 20.04
CA LEU A 763 -11.04 -55.06 20.10
C LEU A 763 -12.38 -55.66 19.70
N GLY A 764 -12.40 -56.80 19.02
CA GLY A 764 -13.60 -57.57 18.72
C GLY A 764 -14.32 -58.08 19.99
N LEU A 765 -13.59 -58.22 21.12
CA LEU A 765 -14.18 -58.59 22.40
C LEU A 765 -14.96 -57.44 23.06
N VAL A 766 -14.84 -56.20 22.58
CA VAL A 766 -15.58 -55.04 23.09
C VAL A 766 -16.76 -54.73 22.19
N ALA A 767 -17.96 -54.84 22.76
CA ALA A 767 -19.19 -54.54 22.00
C ALA A 767 -19.24 -53.03 21.60
N GLN A 768 -19.44 -52.81 20.32
CA GLN A 768 -19.61 -51.47 19.76
C GLN A 768 -20.92 -50.83 20.29
N LYS A 769 -20.89 -49.54 20.59
CA LYS A 769 -22.05 -48.75 21.04
C LYS A 769 -22.27 -47.55 20.13
N ALA A 770 -23.50 -47.35 19.72
CA ALA A 770 -23.86 -46.20 18.85
C ALA A 770 -23.88 -44.85 19.57
N SER A 771 -24.06 -44.83 20.89
CA SER A 771 -24.09 -43.61 21.66
C SER A 771 -22.68 -43.09 21.97
N LYS A 772 -22.39 -41.86 21.65
CA LYS A 772 -21.05 -41.26 21.86
C LYS A 772 -20.62 -41.25 23.33
N ASN A 773 -21.52 -40.88 24.24
CA ASN A 773 -21.23 -40.80 25.68
C ASN A 773 -21.44 -42.09 26.44
N THR A 774 -21.29 -43.25 25.76
CA THR A 774 -21.37 -44.55 26.41
C THR A 774 -20.28 -44.74 27.46
N VAL A 775 -20.61 -45.26 28.59
CA VAL A 775 -19.66 -45.63 29.68
C VAL A 775 -18.74 -46.82 29.31
N GLY A 776 -19.02 -47.50 28.19
CA GLY A 776 -18.24 -48.65 27.74
C GLY A 776 -18.50 -49.95 28.42
N VAL A 777 -17.65 -50.93 28.19
CA VAL A 777 -17.69 -52.30 28.71
C VAL A 777 -16.54 -52.48 29.69
N GLN A 778 -16.79 -53.18 30.81
CA GLN A 778 -15.73 -53.50 31.78
C GLN A 778 -14.75 -54.50 31.14
N CYS A 779 -13.52 -54.07 30.96
CA CYS A 779 -12.46 -54.93 30.37
C CYS A 779 -11.42 -55.38 31.40
N VAL A 780 -11.19 -54.56 32.43
CA VAL A 780 -10.22 -54.87 33.49
C VAL A 780 -10.96 -55.13 34.82
N ARG A 781 -10.66 -56.25 35.48
CA ARG A 781 -11.17 -56.48 36.85
C ARG A 781 -10.33 -55.67 37.83
N LEU A 782 -10.91 -54.55 38.34
CA LEU A 782 -10.26 -53.70 39.30
C LEU A 782 -10.47 -54.17 40.75
N LYS A 783 -9.42 -54.08 41.56
CA LYS A 783 -9.49 -54.22 43.01
C LYS A 783 -9.64 -52.85 43.64
N LYS A 784 -10.17 -52.77 44.88
CA LYS A 784 -10.31 -51.52 45.62
C LYS A 784 -8.96 -50.76 45.69
N GLY A 785 -8.93 -49.53 45.22
CA GLY A 785 -7.74 -48.67 45.16
C GLY A 785 -6.81 -48.91 43.95
N SER A 786 -7.19 -49.77 42.96
CA SER A 786 -6.46 -49.91 41.71
C SER A 786 -7.16 -49.19 40.55
N HIS A 787 -6.40 -48.71 39.59
CA HIS A 787 -6.89 -48.05 38.38
C HIS A 787 -6.06 -48.44 37.17
N VAL A 788 -6.57 -48.20 35.98
CA VAL A 788 -5.76 -48.30 34.74
C VAL A 788 -4.92 -47.05 34.63
N ASP A 789 -3.62 -47.21 34.42
CA ASP A 789 -2.63 -46.13 34.44
C ASP A 789 -2.08 -45.87 33.02
N TYR A 790 -2.13 -46.85 32.14
CA TYR A 790 -1.61 -46.78 30.78
C TYR A 790 -2.46 -47.60 29.82
N ALA A 791 -2.65 -47.05 28.63
CA ALA A 791 -3.34 -47.73 27.52
C ALA A 791 -2.58 -47.46 26.21
N MET A 792 -2.47 -48.45 25.36
CA MET A 792 -1.88 -48.34 24.03
C MET A 792 -2.59 -49.26 23.06
N MET A 793 -2.81 -48.82 21.85
CA MET A 793 -3.33 -49.65 20.78
C MET A 793 -2.16 -50.24 19.99
N THR A 794 -2.21 -51.54 19.72
CA THR A 794 -1.19 -52.29 18.96
C THR A 794 -1.81 -52.97 17.77
N GLU A 795 -0.99 -53.30 16.78
CA GLU A 795 -1.42 -54.15 15.68
C GLU A 795 -1.81 -55.56 16.16
N PRO A 796 -2.78 -56.17 15.45
CA PRO A 796 -3.16 -57.55 15.77
C PRO A 796 -1.96 -58.49 15.72
N GLY A 797 -1.77 -59.25 16.81
CA GLY A 797 -0.69 -60.23 16.83
C GLY A 797 0.66 -59.70 17.27
N SER A 798 0.79 -58.45 17.75
CA SER A 798 2.05 -57.82 18.18
C SER A 798 2.81 -58.70 19.19
N ASP A 799 4.08 -59.02 18.89
CA ASP A 799 4.95 -59.82 19.78
C ASP A 799 5.34 -59.06 21.04
N VAL A 800 5.37 -57.74 21.01
CA VAL A 800 5.77 -56.89 22.14
C VAL A 800 4.87 -57.11 23.35
N VAL A 801 3.57 -57.32 23.14
CA VAL A 801 2.54 -57.50 24.17
C VAL A 801 1.97 -58.91 24.24
N ALA A 802 2.49 -59.85 23.43
CA ALA A 802 1.98 -61.21 23.29
C ALA A 802 1.85 -61.99 24.61
N ALA A 803 2.80 -61.79 25.55
CA ALA A 803 2.79 -62.38 26.87
C ALA A 803 1.53 -62.03 27.71
N TYR A 804 0.84 -60.92 27.44
CA TYR A 804 -0.27 -60.38 28.20
C TYR A 804 -1.62 -60.61 27.54
N ARG A 805 -1.70 -61.34 26.43
CA ARG A 805 -2.96 -61.65 25.72
C ARG A 805 -3.91 -62.45 26.58
N VAL A 806 -5.19 -62.08 26.52
CA VAL A 806 -6.32 -62.75 27.13
C VAL A 806 -7.40 -63.06 26.10
N SER A 807 -8.10 -64.17 26.23
CA SER A 807 -9.14 -64.63 25.32
C SER A 807 -10.53 -64.10 25.66
N SER A 808 -10.72 -63.47 26.79
CA SER A 808 -12.01 -62.92 27.22
C SER A 808 -11.83 -61.76 28.20
N VAL A 809 -12.76 -60.81 28.16
CA VAL A 809 -12.86 -59.67 29.07
C VAL A 809 -14.17 -59.72 29.84
N PRO A 810 -14.23 -59.28 31.13
CA PRO A 810 -13.18 -58.63 31.93
C PRO A 810 -12.15 -59.62 32.49
N ALA A 811 -10.87 -59.25 32.44
CA ALA A 811 -9.75 -60.07 32.95
C ALA A 811 -8.95 -59.32 34.05
N SER A 812 -8.16 -60.07 34.84
CA SER A 812 -7.35 -59.48 35.92
C SER A 812 -5.96 -59.06 35.46
N GLY A 813 -5.53 -59.51 34.24
CA GLY A 813 -4.20 -59.29 33.72
C GLY A 813 -3.14 -60.18 34.37
N LYS A 814 -1.92 -60.14 33.84
CA LYS A 814 -0.69 -60.79 34.34
C LYS A 814 0.21 -59.74 35.00
N VAL A 815 1.01 -60.19 35.97
CA VAL A 815 1.97 -59.30 36.66
C VAL A 815 2.97 -58.76 35.66
N LEU A 816 3.24 -57.49 35.77
CA LEU A 816 4.18 -56.72 34.92
C LEU A 816 5.13 -55.99 35.87
N ASP A 817 6.43 -56.18 35.71
CA ASP A 817 7.41 -55.41 36.45
C ASP A 817 7.68 -54.05 35.80
N PRO A 818 8.12 -53.04 36.56
CA PRO A 818 8.31 -51.69 36.06
C PRO A 818 9.33 -51.58 34.92
N MET A 819 10.41 -52.38 34.93
CA MET A 819 11.43 -52.33 33.90
C MET A 819 10.93 -52.90 32.57
N THR A 820 10.17 -53.99 32.64
CA THR A 820 9.51 -54.59 31.47
C THR A 820 8.47 -53.59 30.90
N LEU A 821 7.74 -52.88 31.76
CA LEU A 821 6.82 -51.81 31.31
C LEU A 821 7.58 -50.73 30.55
N LEU A 822 8.71 -50.25 31.07
CA LEU A 822 9.54 -49.25 30.42
C LEU A 822 9.98 -49.73 29.03
N GLY A 823 10.53 -50.94 28.92
CA GLY A 823 10.96 -51.51 27.65
C GLY A 823 9.81 -51.77 26.65
N ILE A 824 8.59 -52.04 27.14
CA ILE A 824 7.40 -52.11 26.28
C ILE A 824 7.04 -50.74 25.76
N ARG A 825 7.02 -49.70 26.62
CA ARG A 825 6.75 -48.33 26.25
C ARG A 825 7.74 -47.80 25.20
N GLU A 826 9.04 -48.01 25.41
CA GLU A 826 10.08 -47.64 24.45
C GLU A 826 9.89 -48.26 23.07
N LYS A 827 9.37 -49.51 23.01
CA LYS A 827 9.07 -50.18 21.74
C LYS A 827 7.76 -49.77 21.10
N LEU A 828 6.77 -49.34 21.87
CA LEU A 828 5.45 -48.92 21.38
C LEU A 828 5.35 -47.42 21.12
N GLU A 829 6.08 -46.59 21.88
CA GLU A 829 6.17 -45.16 21.74
C GLU A 829 7.38 -44.77 20.89
N VAL A 830 7.46 -45.26 19.65
CA VAL A 830 8.54 -44.86 18.71
C VAL A 830 8.45 -43.36 18.44
N PRO A 831 9.56 -42.60 18.50
CA PRO A 831 9.55 -41.19 18.17
C PRO A 831 9.06 -40.97 16.73
N LEU A 832 7.98 -40.21 16.56
CA LEU A 832 7.37 -39.88 15.26
C LEU A 832 8.23 -38.94 14.41
N GLU A 833 9.44 -38.58 14.89
CA GLU A 833 10.39 -37.76 14.17
C GLU A 833 11.13 -38.48 13.05
N GLU A 834 11.13 -39.83 13.09
CA GLU A 834 11.79 -40.72 12.09
C GLU A 834 10.81 -41.39 11.12
N ALA A 835 9.50 -41.10 11.22
CA ALA A 835 8.46 -41.78 10.43
C ALA A 835 8.04 -40.99 9.16
#